data_8f26ca91ca24aedf61a00ebb3a8c5341
#
_entry.id   8f26ca91ca24aedf61a00ebb3a8c5341
#
_cell.length_a   1.000
_cell.length_b   1.000
_cell.length_c   1.000
_cell.angle_alpha   90.00
_cell.angle_beta   90.00
_cell.angle_gamma   90.00
#
_symmetry.space_group_name_H-M   'P 1'
#
loop_
_entity.id
_entity.type
_entity.pdbx_description
1 polymer ?
#
loop_
_entity_poly.entity_id
_entity_poly.type
_entity_poly.pdbx_seq_one_letter_code
_entity_poly.pdbx_strand_id
1 'polypeptide(L)'
;MLSLNKFSQNAIGFLREKGVDTDAILVALGTDRSCDGMPREAFAFLFEDRLEILEGITAITPANPAAKGHHELASDFRETRYEVFPLADISELGVDTFISGVRLSARTAGGGNATLIVSSNLSKDNVYDMKKAIEELKEHGNLERFKVKEKDNCCPKCGTIYPDPNRKICPKCMEKRKLIFRMGIFFKRYKWKITVVVLLMALMAVLGVASTYIGSAFFYDNVLDKSAGSSYYGKVGLVISLIVISRIVSVLFDIGNQAIMSVVGADIVYDLRKTIFGAIERLSLSFFTNRQTGGLMTQVNSDANSMNWFFTDGLPWVLVNGIQMIAIIVIMFVTNVSLSVCALFLIPVFIVCLKRIFDTDEKLYNKRYSSSKSLSSLLADVITGFRLVKAFSKEKDEVKRFDSRNRRLAENTRKANIYGTIVYPCVYSLLTICTYLVWGVGGWMVIQGKMTYGTLALFISYTGMVHNPLDGMVDIIGFTSEFTNAASRLFEIMDAEPEVRESENPVHLENLRGDVAFKNVVFSYEKNRRIIDGVSFDIPAGKTLGIVGHTGAGKSTLANLLVRLYDPEEGEVTIDGINIKDIAFADLRKNIAIVSQETYLFIGTIYDNIKYAKPDATHEEVIRAAKMSGAHDFIMKLPEAYSTVIGEGEKNLSGGERQRVSIARAILQDPKILILDEATAAMDTQTERLIQNSLDALTKDKTTVIIAHRLSTLRGADKLIVIEDGKMPESGTHNELLAKKDGIYNKLYRLQLEALKNIGVDG
;
A
#
# COMPACT_ATOMS: atom_id res chain seq x y z
N MET A 1 -3.56 7.74 32.45
CA MET A 1 -2.58 6.67 32.69
C MET A 1 -2.44 5.90 31.38
N LEU A 2 -1.36 6.14 30.64
CA LEU A 2 -1.04 5.29 29.49
C LEU A 2 -0.68 3.92 30.03
N SER A 3 -1.33 2.87 29.52
CA SER A 3 -1.21 1.53 30.07
C SER A 3 0.26 1.06 30.04
N LEU A 4 0.84 0.87 31.19
CA LEU A 4 2.17 0.27 31.43
C LEU A 4 2.37 -1.08 30.69
N ASN A 5 1.30 -1.66 30.14
CA ASN A 5 1.30 -2.94 29.42
C ASN A 5 1.99 -2.93 28.04
N LYS A 6 2.42 -1.78 27.53
CA LYS A 6 3.16 -1.66 26.23
C LYS A 6 4.68 -1.58 26.39
N PHE A 7 5.18 -1.46 27.62
CA PHE A 7 6.62 -1.42 27.89
C PHE A 7 7.14 -2.83 28.16
N SER A 8 8.40 -3.07 27.78
CA SER A 8 9.06 -4.30 28.17
C SER A 8 8.89 -4.47 29.68
N GLN A 9 8.23 -5.52 30.12
CA GLN A 9 8.05 -5.82 31.54
C GLN A 9 9.39 -5.80 32.31
N ASN A 10 10.50 -5.98 31.60
CA ASN A 10 11.84 -5.97 32.08
C ASN A 10 12.39 -4.57 32.38
N ALA A 11 12.06 -3.55 31.58
CA ALA A 11 12.43 -2.16 31.83
C ALA A 11 11.74 -1.64 33.10
N ILE A 12 10.50 -2.04 33.35
CA ILE A 12 9.74 -1.72 34.55
C ILE A 12 10.32 -2.48 35.76
N GLY A 13 10.66 -3.76 35.58
CA GLY A 13 11.34 -4.56 36.61
C GLY A 13 12.65 -3.92 37.01
N PHE A 14 13.44 -3.47 36.07
CA PHE A 14 14.70 -2.78 36.30
C PHE A 14 14.52 -1.46 37.07
N LEU A 15 13.51 -0.64 36.75
CA LEU A 15 13.23 0.57 37.53
C LEU A 15 12.84 0.26 38.98
N ARG A 16 12.06 -0.81 39.22
CA ARG A 16 11.71 -1.26 40.57
C ARG A 16 12.92 -1.73 41.34
N GLU A 17 13.86 -2.44 40.71
CA GLU A 17 15.12 -2.86 41.32
C GLU A 17 16.01 -1.65 41.73
N LYS A 18 15.92 -0.54 40.95
CA LYS A 18 16.56 0.74 41.27
C LYS A 18 15.81 1.56 42.35
N GLY A 19 14.69 1.07 42.84
CA GLY A 19 13.89 1.74 43.87
C GLY A 19 13.03 2.90 43.36
N VAL A 20 12.78 2.96 42.06
CA VAL A 20 11.91 3.97 41.44
C VAL A 20 10.44 3.56 41.64
N ASP A 21 9.64 4.48 42.21
CA ASP A 21 8.21 4.28 42.33
C ASP A 21 7.54 4.37 40.96
N THR A 22 7.20 3.20 40.41
CA THR A 22 6.58 3.09 39.06
C THR A 22 5.13 3.56 39.04
N ASP A 23 4.49 3.72 40.20
CA ASP A 23 3.09 4.19 40.30
C ASP A 23 3.01 5.72 40.23
N ALA A 24 4.12 6.42 40.49
CA ALA A 24 4.25 7.88 40.34
C ALA A 24 4.55 8.35 38.89
N ILE A 25 4.67 7.45 37.93
CA ILE A 25 4.93 7.80 36.53
C ILE A 25 3.67 8.43 35.90
N LEU A 26 3.78 9.68 35.46
CA LEU A 26 2.71 10.41 34.78
C LEU A 26 2.59 10.02 33.30
N VAL A 27 3.73 10.01 32.59
CA VAL A 27 3.80 9.64 31.17
C VAL A 27 5.02 8.76 30.94
N ALA A 28 4.81 7.67 30.20
CA ALA A 28 5.90 6.76 29.83
C ALA A 28 5.85 6.52 28.32
N LEU A 29 6.95 6.79 27.61
CA LEU A 29 7.07 6.63 26.16
C LEU A 29 8.33 5.86 25.81
N GLY A 30 8.19 4.90 24.89
CA GLY A 30 9.31 4.12 24.35
C GLY A 30 9.71 4.60 22.96
N THR A 31 11.02 4.54 22.69
CA THR A 31 11.61 4.79 21.37
C THR A 31 12.51 3.62 20.96
N ASP A 32 12.88 3.59 19.69
CA ASP A 32 13.62 2.48 19.07
C ASP A 32 15.11 2.80 18.84
N ARG A 33 15.56 3.98 19.32
CA ARG A 33 16.95 4.43 19.17
C ARG A 33 17.48 5.02 20.47
N SER A 34 18.76 4.72 20.76
CA SER A 34 19.53 5.40 21.81
C SER A 34 19.90 6.83 21.39
N CYS A 35 20.36 7.64 22.33
CA CYS A 35 20.85 8.99 22.06
C CYS A 35 22.01 9.05 21.07
N ASP A 36 22.78 7.97 20.93
CA ASP A 36 23.84 7.81 19.92
C ASP A 36 23.29 7.45 18.52
N GLY A 37 21.94 7.34 18.34
CA GLY A 37 21.28 6.96 17.10
C GLY A 37 21.34 5.46 16.79
N MET A 38 21.91 4.63 17.68
CA MET A 38 21.97 3.18 17.49
C MET A 38 20.61 2.53 17.75
N PRO A 39 20.25 1.44 17.02
CA PRO A 39 19.00 0.72 17.24
C PRO A 39 19.02 0.01 18.61
N ARG A 40 18.45 0.64 19.62
CA ARG A 40 18.32 0.16 21.01
C ARG A 40 16.96 0.58 21.55
N GLU A 41 16.47 -0.14 22.54
CA GLU A 41 15.28 0.26 23.28
C GLU A 41 15.63 1.43 24.19
N ALA A 42 14.90 2.54 24.05
CA ALA A 42 15.03 3.68 24.94
C ALA A 42 13.64 4.06 25.46
N PHE A 43 13.57 4.39 26.74
CA PHE A 43 12.35 4.72 27.45
C PHE A 43 12.52 6.07 28.14
N ALA A 44 11.49 6.90 28.09
CA ALA A 44 11.42 8.14 28.83
C ALA A 44 10.23 8.10 29.76
N PHE A 45 10.46 8.38 31.04
CA PHE A 45 9.47 8.38 32.09
C PHE A 45 9.37 9.77 32.70
N LEU A 46 8.21 10.39 32.57
CA LEU A 46 7.92 11.72 33.12
C LEU A 46 7.25 11.59 34.48
N PHE A 47 7.84 12.21 35.48
CA PHE A 47 7.32 12.38 36.83
C PHE A 47 6.92 13.85 37.07
N GLU A 48 6.35 14.16 38.20
CA GLU A 48 5.96 15.54 38.55
C GLU A 48 7.16 16.49 38.62
N ASP A 49 8.32 16.00 39.08
CA ASP A 49 9.52 16.79 39.34
C ASP A 49 10.70 16.51 38.42
N ARG A 50 10.68 15.41 37.67
CA ARG A 50 11.80 14.96 36.84
C ARG A 50 11.43 14.15 35.64
N LEU A 51 12.35 14.08 34.67
CA LEU A 51 12.32 13.18 33.53
C LEU A 51 13.44 12.13 33.69
N GLU A 52 13.09 10.86 33.63
CA GLU A 52 14.06 9.77 33.67
C GLU A 52 14.17 9.12 32.29
N ILE A 53 15.40 8.88 31.84
CA ILE A 53 15.70 8.26 30.56
C ILE A 53 16.49 6.97 30.82
N LEU A 54 15.95 5.86 30.28
CA LEU A 54 16.54 4.54 30.39
C LEU A 54 16.77 3.97 28.99
N GLU A 55 18.01 3.65 28.66
CA GLU A 55 18.37 2.99 27.41
C GLU A 55 18.97 1.62 27.69
N GLY A 56 18.65 0.63 26.86
CA GLY A 56 19.17 -0.71 27.05
C GLY A 56 18.90 -1.67 25.90
N ILE A 57 19.27 -2.91 26.12
CA ILE A 57 19.07 -4.01 25.19
C ILE A 57 18.38 -5.14 25.93
N THR A 58 17.22 -5.58 25.47
CA THR A 58 16.60 -6.79 25.99
C THR A 58 17.26 -8.03 25.39
N ALA A 59 18.05 -8.73 26.18
CA ALA A 59 18.63 -10.02 25.81
C ALA A 59 17.59 -11.12 26.01
N ILE A 60 17.21 -11.81 24.96
CA ILE A 60 16.28 -12.94 24.97
C ILE A 60 17.13 -14.22 25.08
N THR A 61 17.20 -14.83 26.27
CA THR A 61 17.86 -16.13 26.48
C THR A 61 16.81 -17.21 26.74
N PRO A 62 16.97 -18.45 26.23
CA PRO A 62 16.08 -19.55 26.60
C PRO A 62 16.31 -19.86 28.08
N ALA A 63 15.26 -19.81 28.90
CA ALA A 63 15.32 -20.02 30.35
C ALA A 63 15.82 -21.40 30.77
N ASN A 64 15.74 -22.42 29.90
CA ASN A 64 16.33 -23.72 30.09
C ASN A 64 16.64 -24.40 28.76
N PRO A 65 17.91 -24.55 28.33
CA PRO A 65 18.28 -25.20 27.08
C PRO A 65 17.99 -26.71 27.02
N ALA A 66 17.61 -27.35 28.14
CA ALA A 66 17.33 -28.79 28.22
C ALA A 66 15.84 -29.17 28.23
N ALA A 67 14.90 -28.23 28.31
CA ALA A 67 13.48 -28.51 28.38
C ALA A 67 12.87 -28.67 26.98
N LYS A 68 12.45 -29.86 26.65
CA LYS A 68 11.60 -30.15 25.44
C LYS A 68 10.14 -29.75 25.74
N GLY A 69 9.71 -28.60 25.28
CA GLY A 69 8.30 -28.11 25.34
C GLY A 69 8.19 -26.76 26.00
N HIS A 70 7.43 -25.86 25.40
CA HIS A 70 7.13 -24.48 25.81
C HIS A 70 8.28 -23.75 26.53
N HIS A 71 9.19 -23.16 25.74
CA HIS A 71 10.25 -22.32 26.29
C HIS A 71 9.63 -21.04 26.85
N GLU A 72 9.60 -20.91 28.18
CA GLU A 72 9.58 -19.60 28.82
C GLU A 72 10.88 -18.89 28.42
N LEU A 73 10.76 -17.80 27.69
CA LEU A 73 11.86 -16.94 27.31
C LEU A 73 12.14 -16.03 28.51
N ALA A 74 13.26 -16.25 29.19
CA ALA A 74 13.76 -15.27 30.17
C ALA A 74 14.31 -14.09 29.35
N SER A 75 13.77 -12.92 29.59
CA SER A 75 14.22 -11.68 29.00
C SER A 75 14.94 -10.88 30.08
N ASP A 76 16.21 -10.59 29.86
CA ASP A 76 17.07 -9.81 30.74
C ASP A 76 17.33 -8.45 30.08
N PHE A 77 16.99 -7.36 30.78
CA PHE A 77 17.25 -6.00 30.31
C PHE A 77 18.61 -5.54 30.79
N ARG A 78 19.51 -5.24 29.85
CA ARG A 78 20.85 -4.70 30.18
C ARG A 78 20.85 -3.21 29.93
N GLU A 79 20.96 -2.44 30.98
CA GLU A 79 21.13 -0.99 30.96
C GLU A 79 22.38 -0.60 30.17
N THR A 80 22.27 0.39 29.30
CA THR A 80 23.41 1.05 28.66
C THR A 80 23.51 2.52 29.06
N ARG A 81 22.38 3.14 29.44
CA ARG A 81 22.33 4.52 29.93
C ARG A 81 21.12 4.68 30.85
N TYR A 82 21.34 5.33 31.99
CA TYR A 82 20.26 5.78 32.86
C TYR A 82 20.60 7.18 33.37
N GLU A 83 19.73 8.14 33.07
CA GLU A 83 19.91 9.55 33.43
C GLU A 83 18.61 10.14 33.95
N VAL A 84 18.75 11.03 34.93
CA VAL A 84 17.65 11.74 35.55
C VAL A 84 17.84 13.24 35.34
N PHE A 85 16.84 13.89 34.75
CA PHE A 85 16.83 15.31 34.51
C PHE A 85 15.75 15.98 35.36
N PRO A 86 16.10 16.80 36.35
CA PRO A 86 15.12 17.62 37.07
C PRO A 86 14.39 18.55 36.12
N LEU A 87 13.07 18.62 36.17
CA LEU A 87 12.29 19.50 35.27
C LEU A 87 12.61 20.98 35.47
N ALA A 88 13.08 21.36 36.69
CA ALA A 88 13.52 22.73 36.96
C ALA A 88 14.77 23.12 36.14
N ASP A 89 15.63 22.15 35.82
CA ASP A 89 16.89 22.40 35.10
C ASP A 89 16.71 22.47 33.57
N ILE A 90 15.56 22.08 33.04
CA ILE A 90 15.25 22.14 31.63
C ILE A 90 14.70 23.53 31.31
N SER A 91 15.45 24.40 30.60
CA SER A 91 15.03 25.76 30.27
C SER A 91 14.26 25.85 28.96
N GLU A 92 14.71 25.16 27.90
CA GLU A 92 14.14 25.21 26.55
C GLU A 92 14.16 23.82 25.91
N LEU A 93 13.05 23.42 25.27
CA LEU A 93 12.92 22.13 24.58
C LEU A 93 12.94 22.33 23.08
N GLY A 94 13.97 21.82 22.40
CA GLY A 94 14.10 21.78 20.95
C GLY A 94 13.77 20.40 20.38
N VAL A 95 13.11 20.33 19.23
CA VAL A 95 12.93 19.11 18.46
C VAL A 95 13.61 19.26 17.11
N ASP A 96 14.68 18.50 16.91
CA ASP A 96 15.39 18.43 15.63
C ASP A 96 14.85 17.28 14.81
N THR A 97 14.41 17.56 13.59
CA THR A 97 13.94 16.55 12.63
C THR A 97 15.02 16.21 11.63
N PHE A 98 15.36 14.92 11.51
CA PHE A 98 16.29 14.38 10.54
C PHE A 98 15.54 13.52 9.50
N ILE A 99 16.16 13.23 8.38
CA ILE A 99 15.59 12.35 7.33
C ILE A 99 15.23 10.97 7.91
N SER A 100 16.01 10.45 8.87
CA SER A 100 15.84 9.10 9.44
C SER A 100 15.19 9.06 10.82
N GLY A 101 14.88 10.22 11.43
CA GLY A 101 14.34 10.25 12.79
C GLY A 101 14.20 11.64 13.38
N VAL A 102 13.91 11.68 14.67
CA VAL A 102 13.65 12.90 15.45
C VAL A 102 14.46 12.86 16.75
N ARG A 103 14.99 13.99 17.18
CA ARG A 103 15.71 14.18 18.42
C ARG A 103 15.03 15.22 19.30
N LEU A 104 14.76 14.90 20.54
CA LEU A 104 14.38 15.87 21.57
C LEU A 104 15.64 16.29 22.31
N SER A 105 15.94 17.57 22.29
CA SER A 105 17.04 18.18 23.03
C SER A 105 16.51 19.19 24.05
N ALA A 106 17.23 19.36 25.14
CA ALA A 106 16.94 20.36 26.16
C ALA A 106 18.15 21.22 26.43
N ARG A 107 17.92 22.50 26.68
CA ARG A 107 18.92 23.42 27.20
C ARG A 107 18.89 23.33 28.73
N THR A 108 19.97 22.91 29.32
CA THR A 108 20.07 22.78 30.78
C THR A 108 20.55 24.08 31.43
N ALA A 109 20.20 24.29 32.69
CA ALA A 109 20.58 25.49 33.47
C ALA A 109 22.12 25.77 33.49
N GLY A 110 22.95 24.74 33.22
CA GLY A 110 24.40 24.85 33.05
C GLY A 110 24.85 25.39 31.67
N GLY A 111 23.92 25.76 30.75
CA GLY A 111 24.22 26.35 29.44
C GLY A 111 24.58 25.31 28.36
N GLY A 112 24.54 24.02 28.64
CA GLY A 112 24.78 22.92 27.71
C GLY A 112 23.48 22.42 27.05
N ASN A 113 23.58 21.94 25.79
CA ASN A 113 22.49 21.22 25.12
C ASN A 113 22.59 19.73 25.43
N ALA A 114 21.59 19.17 26.11
CA ALA A 114 21.48 17.74 26.39
C ALA A 114 20.52 17.08 25.41
N THR A 115 20.91 15.94 24.79
CA THR A 115 20.00 15.10 24.02
C THR A 115 19.21 14.22 24.98
N LEU A 116 17.90 14.42 25.01
CA LEU A 116 17.01 13.65 25.88
C LEU A 116 16.60 12.34 25.23
N ILE A 117 16.03 12.39 24.03
CA ILE A 117 15.46 11.23 23.35
C ILE A 117 15.78 11.30 21.86
N VAL A 118 16.10 10.16 21.25
CA VAL A 118 16.20 10.00 19.80
C VAL A 118 15.26 8.88 19.37
N SER A 119 14.58 9.08 18.25
CA SER A 119 13.65 8.11 17.69
C SER A 119 13.79 8.02 16.20
N SER A 120 13.54 6.85 15.61
CA SER A 120 13.31 6.74 14.17
C SER A 120 11.96 7.34 13.79
N ASN A 121 11.71 7.47 12.48
CA ASN A 121 10.41 7.93 11.98
C ASN A 121 9.23 7.02 12.39
N LEU A 122 9.49 5.79 12.84
CA LEU A 122 8.46 4.85 13.33
C LEU A 122 7.83 5.29 14.65
N SER A 123 8.63 5.91 15.53
CA SER A 123 8.21 6.33 16.88
C SER A 123 8.34 7.84 17.09
N LYS A 124 8.44 8.63 16.01
CA LYS A 124 8.62 10.09 16.07
C LYS A 124 7.53 10.80 16.89
N ASP A 125 6.28 10.32 16.79
CA ASP A 125 5.14 10.91 17.50
C ASP A 125 5.33 10.85 19.02
N ASN A 126 5.97 9.80 19.52
CA ASN A 126 6.27 9.68 20.95
C ASN A 126 7.19 10.80 21.44
N VAL A 127 8.12 11.26 20.60
CA VAL A 127 9.02 12.37 20.92
C VAL A 127 8.26 13.70 21.02
N TYR A 128 7.34 13.96 20.08
CA TYR A 128 6.48 15.13 20.10
C TYR A 128 5.49 15.11 21.26
N ASP A 129 4.93 13.95 21.57
CA ASP A 129 4.02 13.79 22.70
C ASP A 129 4.75 14.01 24.03
N MET A 130 6.01 13.53 24.17
CA MET A 130 6.83 13.79 25.35
C MET A 130 7.15 15.29 25.50
N LYS A 131 7.52 15.98 24.42
CA LYS A 131 7.73 17.42 24.45
C LYS A 131 6.49 18.15 24.97
N LYS A 132 5.31 17.86 24.40
CA LYS A 132 4.05 18.49 24.83
C LYS A 132 3.72 18.19 26.29
N ALA A 133 3.95 16.93 26.75
CA ALA A 133 3.70 16.57 28.13
C ALA A 133 4.59 17.37 29.10
N ILE A 134 5.87 17.55 28.75
CA ILE A 134 6.79 18.32 29.58
C ILE A 134 6.40 19.82 29.59
N GLU A 135 6.03 20.40 28.42
CA GLU A 135 5.59 21.79 28.33
C GLU A 135 4.31 22.03 29.12
N GLU A 136 3.29 21.17 28.96
CA GLU A 136 2.00 21.25 29.68
C GLU A 136 2.20 21.16 31.19
N LEU A 137 3.05 20.22 31.65
CA LEU A 137 3.34 20.04 33.07
C LEU A 137 4.06 21.27 33.65
N LYS A 138 4.96 21.91 32.89
CA LYS A 138 5.65 23.14 33.29
C LYS A 138 4.76 24.37 33.33
N GLU A 139 3.85 24.51 32.38
CA GLU A 139 2.97 25.68 32.28
C GLU A 139 1.79 25.63 33.23
N HIS A 140 1.21 24.45 33.42
CA HIS A 140 -0.07 24.28 34.13
C HIS A 140 0.02 23.43 35.41
N GLY A 141 1.16 22.77 35.67
CA GLY A 141 1.36 21.93 36.85
C GLY A 141 0.54 20.62 36.86
N ASN A 142 -0.22 20.35 35.80
CA ASN A 142 -1.01 19.12 35.66
C ASN A 142 -1.12 18.71 34.19
N LEU A 143 -1.57 17.46 33.94
CA LEU A 143 -1.72 16.90 32.61
C LEU A 143 -3.19 16.67 32.21
N GLU A 144 -4.16 17.42 32.79
CA GLU A 144 -5.59 17.20 32.52
C GLU A 144 -5.98 17.45 31.05
N ARG A 145 -5.30 18.34 30.36
CA ARG A 145 -5.50 18.66 28.95
C ARG A 145 -4.67 17.76 28.02
N PHE A 146 -3.69 17.05 28.55
CA PHE A 146 -2.82 16.18 27.78
C PHE A 146 -3.53 14.83 27.49
N LYS A 147 -3.98 14.66 26.25
CA LYS A 147 -4.50 13.40 25.74
C LYS A 147 -3.49 12.84 24.73
N VAL A 148 -2.74 11.82 25.12
CA VAL A 148 -2.02 11.01 24.14
C VAL A 148 -3.05 10.31 23.27
N LYS A 149 -3.08 10.62 21.99
CA LYS A 149 -3.81 9.80 21.03
C LYS A 149 -3.04 8.49 20.88
N GLU A 150 -3.49 7.46 21.58
CA GLU A 150 -3.01 6.11 21.32
C GLU A 150 -3.18 5.83 19.82
N LYS A 151 -2.07 5.84 19.07
CA LYS A 151 -2.04 5.16 17.78
C LYS A 151 -2.07 3.67 18.08
N ASP A 152 -3.26 3.12 18.15
CA ASP A 152 -3.45 1.68 18.22
C ASP A 152 -2.89 1.05 16.96
N ASN A 153 -1.60 0.72 16.97
CA ASN A 153 -0.99 -0.13 15.95
C ASN A 153 -1.42 -1.60 16.12
N CYS A 154 -2.29 -1.86 17.09
CA CYS A 154 -2.84 -3.18 17.39
C CYS A 154 -4.35 -3.18 17.16
N CYS A 155 -4.87 -4.30 16.68
CA CYS A 155 -6.30 -4.50 16.53
C CYS A 155 -6.99 -4.50 17.91
N PRO A 156 -8.03 -3.65 18.15
CA PRO A 156 -8.74 -3.62 19.43
C PRO A 156 -9.47 -4.92 19.76
N LYS A 157 -9.78 -5.76 18.75
CA LYS A 157 -10.48 -7.05 18.95
C LYS A 157 -9.56 -8.21 19.32
N CYS A 158 -8.33 -8.26 18.79
CA CYS A 158 -7.45 -9.44 18.97
C CYS A 158 -6.01 -9.11 19.37
N GLY A 159 -5.64 -7.83 19.56
CA GLY A 159 -4.30 -7.41 19.97
C GLY A 159 -3.21 -7.62 18.90
N THR A 160 -3.54 -8.13 17.72
CA THR A 160 -2.54 -8.33 16.66
C THR A 160 -2.08 -6.98 16.10
N ILE A 161 -0.76 -6.79 16.00
CA ILE A 161 -0.16 -5.60 15.38
C ILE A 161 -0.58 -5.55 13.91
N TYR A 162 -1.04 -4.40 13.46
CA TYR A 162 -1.37 -4.22 12.04
C TYR A 162 -0.11 -4.39 11.17
N PRO A 163 -0.19 -5.14 10.06
CA PRO A 163 0.96 -5.34 9.17
C PRO A 163 1.52 -4.04 8.58
N ASP A 164 0.67 -3.02 8.49
CA ASP A 164 1.02 -1.67 8.05
C ASP A 164 0.47 -0.70 9.11
N PRO A 165 1.32 0.12 9.77
CA PRO A 165 0.89 1.09 10.79
C PRO A 165 -0.14 2.11 10.27
N ASN A 166 -0.12 2.40 8.97
CA ASN A 166 -1.07 3.30 8.32
C ASN A 166 -2.39 2.59 7.95
N ARG A 167 -2.44 1.25 8.08
CA ARG A 167 -3.59 0.42 7.74
C ARG A 167 -4.14 -0.29 8.98
N LYS A 168 -5.25 0.20 9.51
CA LYS A 168 -5.95 -0.43 10.63
C LYS A 168 -6.75 -1.69 10.21
N ILE A 169 -6.26 -2.45 9.25
CA ILE A 169 -6.88 -3.69 8.79
C ILE A 169 -6.21 -4.87 9.48
N CYS A 170 -6.96 -5.55 10.33
CA CYS A 170 -6.49 -6.75 11.01
C CYS A 170 -6.77 -7.99 10.16
N PRO A 171 -5.74 -8.74 9.70
CA PRO A 171 -5.93 -9.95 8.92
C PRO A 171 -6.73 -11.04 9.66
N LYS A 172 -6.63 -11.06 11.03
CA LYS A 172 -7.35 -12.04 11.88
C LYS A 172 -8.81 -11.69 12.12
N CYS A 173 -9.12 -10.38 12.28
CA CYS A 173 -10.45 -9.92 12.68
C CYS A 173 -11.31 -9.46 11.51
N MET A 174 -10.73 -9.42 10.32
CA MET A 174 -11.45 -9.05 9.10
C MET A 174 -12.59 -10.04 8.84
N GLU A 175 -13.81 -9.54 8.70
CA GLU A 175 -14.96 -10.34 8.39
C GLU A 175 -14.90 -10.83 6.93
N LYS A 176 -14.16 -11.94 6.71
CA LYS A 176 -13.99 -12.57 5.40
C LYS A 176 -15.31 -12.76 4.65
N ARG A 177 -16.39 -13.06 5.41
CA ARG A 177 -17.74 -13.24 4.86
C ARG A 177 -18.29 -11.96 4.22
N LYS A 178 -18.10 -10.79 4.83
CA LYS A 178 -18.55 -9.50 4.26
C LYS A 178 -17.81 -9.15 2.98
N LEU A 179 -16.51 -9.45 2.92
CA LEU A 179 -15.68 -9.24 1.72
C LEU A 179 -16.16 -10.08 0.54
N ILE A 180 -16.38 -11.39 0.77
CA ILE A 180 -16.89 -12.29 -0.25
C ILE A 180 -18.28 -11.82 -0.73
N PHE A 181 -19.14 -11.36 0.19
CA PHE A 181 -20.46 -10.88 -0.17
C PHE A 181 -20.43 -9.58 -0.98
N ARG A 182 -19.51 -8.65 -0.66
CA ARG A 182 -19.30 -7.42 -1.45
C ARG A 182 -18.81 -7.73 -2.86
N MET A 183 -17.95 -8.73 -3.02
CA MET A 183 -17.53 -9.18 -4.34
C MET A 183 -18.70 -9.69 -5.18
N GLY A 184 -19.76 -10.19 -4.54
CA GLY A 184 -21.00 -10.60 -5.21
C GLY A 184 -21.64 -9.51 -6.09
N ILE A 185 -21.34 -8.23 -5.83
CA ILE A 185 -21.82 -7.11 -6.64
C ILE A 185 -21.31 -7.21 -8.08
N PHE A 186 -20.06 -7.61 -8.29
CA PHE A 186 -19.47 -7.80 -9.61
C PHE A 186 -20.12 -8.97 -10.38
N PHE A 187 -20.65 -9.97 -9.65
CA PHE A 187 -21.37 -11.09 -10.26
C PHE A 187 -22.79 -10.74 -10.74
N LYS A 188 -23.40 -9.73 -10.13
CA LYS A 188 -24.80 -9.37 -10.45
C LYS A 188 -25.00 -9.07 -11.94
N ARG A 189 -23.97 -8.51 -12.59
CA ARG A 189 -23.99 -8.23 -14.03
C ARG A 189 -23.99 -9.49 -14.89
N TYR A 190 -23.36 -10.56 -14.42
CA TYR A 190 -23.16 -11.83 -15.15
C TYR A 190 -24.10 -12.95 -14.67
N LYS A 191 -25.17 -12.62 -13.93
CA LYS A 191 -26.09 -13.59 -13.29
C LYS A 191 -26.55 -14.70 -14.22
N TRP A 192 -26.90 -14.42 -15.46
CA TRP A 192 -27.37 -15.42 -16.42
C TRP A 192 -26.26 -16.40 -16.83
N LYS A 193 -25.06 -15.92 -17.13
CA LYS A 193 -23.92 -16.78 -17.44
C LYS A 193 -23.60 -17.68 -16.26
N ILE A 194 -23.61 -17.13 -15.04
CA ILE A 194 -23.37 -17.88 -13.79
C ILE A 194 -24.47 -18.91 -13.52
N THR A 195 -25.74 -18.57 -13.78
CA THR A 195 -26.84 -19.54 -13.65
C THR A 195 -26.65 -20.73 -14.58
N VAL A 196 -26.26 -20.50 -15.83
CA VAL A 196 -25.96 -21.56 -16.80
C VAL A 196 -24.79 -22.44 -16.29
N VAL A 197 -23.74 -21.82 -15.78
CA VAL A 197 -22.58 -22.52 -15.18
C VAL A 197 -23.03 -23.41 -14.03
N VAL A 198 -23.80 -22.90 -13.07
CA VAL A 198 -24.30 -23.68 -11.92
C VAL A 198 -25.17 -24.83 -12.39
N LEU A 199 -26.00 -24.64 -13.42
CA LEU A 199 -26.85 -25.69 -13.98
C LEU A 199 -25.99 -26.77 -14.67
N LEU A 200 -24.99 -26.40 -15.46
CA LEU A 200 -24.04 -27.35 -16.07
C LEU A 200 -23.29 -28.14 -14.99
N MET A 201 -22.84 -27.46 -13.93
CA MET A 201 -22.17 -28.12 -12.79
C MET A 201 -23.06 -29.11 -12.08
N ALA A 202 -24.32 -28.75 -11.81
CA ALA A 202 -25.28 -29.69 -11.20
C ALA A 202 -25.52 -30.91 -12.09
N LEU A 203 -25.63 -30.71 -13.41
CA LEU A 203 -25.81 -31.78 -14.36
C LEU A 203 -24.59 -32.70 -14.42
N MET A 204 -23.38 -32.13 -14.41
CA MET A 204 -22.11 -32.88 -14.32
C MET A 204 -22.05 -33.72 -13.03
N ALA A 205 -22.45 -33.16 -11.89
CA ALA A 205 -22.48 -33.88 -10.62
C ALA A 205 -23.45 -35.08 -10.70
N VAL A 206 -24.64 -34.90 -11.24
CA VAL A 206 -25.63 -35.98 -11.43
C VAL A 206 -25.09 -37.04 -12.38
N LEU A 207 -24.52 -36.65 -13.52
CA LEU A 207 -23.92 -37.62 -14.47
C LEU A 207 -22.76 -38.40 -13.85
N GLY A 208 -21.91 -37.75 -13.04
CA GLY A 208 -20.81 -38.41 -12.34
C GLY A 208 -21.29 -39.45 -11.34
N VAL A 209 -22.28 -39.13 -10.53
CA VAL A 209 -22.89 -40.06 -9.56
C VAL A 209 -23.61 -41.23 -10.28
N ALA A 210 -24.41 -40.89 -11.31
CA ALA A 210 -25.14 -41.89 -12.09
C ALA A 210 -24.20 -42.86 -12.87
N SER A 211 -23.15 -42.31 -13.50
CA SER A 211 -22.15 -43.10 -14.21
C SER A 211 -21.41 -44.09 -13.28
N THR A 212 -21.11 -43.63 -12.05
CA THR A 212 -20.49 -44.48 -11.03
C THR A 212 -21.44 -45.59 -10.58
N TYR A 213 -22.73 -45.31 -10.39
CA TYR A 213 -23.74 -46.32 -10.08
C TYR A 213 -23.87 -47.36 -11.18
N ILE A 214 -23.94 -46.89 -12.44
CA ILE A 214 -24.05 -47.79 -13.62
C ILE A 214 -22.80 -48.66 -13.76
N GLY A 215 -21.61 -48.11 -13.58
CA GLY A 215 -20.33 -48.86 -13.69
C GLY A 215 -20.00 -49.74 -12.50
N SER A 216 -20.70 -49.60 -11.38
CA SER A 216 -20.50 -50.41 -10.18
C SER A 216 -21.73 -51.30 -9.92
N ALA A 217 -22.70 -50.89 -9.09
CA ALA A 217 -23.81 -51.74 -8.68
C ALA A 217 -24.58 -52.32 -9.86
N PHE A 218 -25.01 -51.51 -10.81
CA PHE A 218 -25.80 -51.99 -11.94
C PHE A 218 -25.02 -52.96 -12.83
N PHE A 219 -23.75 -52.68 -13.13
CA PHE A 219 -22.90 -53.52 -13.98
C PHE A 219 -22.64 -54.89 -13.34
N TYR A 220 -22.23 -54.94 -12.07
CA TYR A 220 -21.92 -56.19 -11.40
C TYR A 220 -23.16 -57.00 -11.08
N ASP A 221 -24.24 -56.40 -10.57
CA ASP A 221 -25.41 -57.12 -10.07
C ASP A 221 -26.41 -57.50 -11.18
N ASN A 222 -26.51 -56.73 -12.27
CA ASN A 222 -27.53 -56.96 -13.31
C ASN A 222 -26.95 -57.47 -14.65
N VAL A 223 -25.65 -57.20 -14.92
CA VAL A 223 -25.04 -57.57 -16.22
C VAL A 223 -24.11 -58.73 -16.11
N LEU A 224 -23.36 -58.91 -15.03
CA LEU A 224 -22.42 -60.01 -14.83
C LEU A 224 -23.02 -61.14 -13.99
N ASP A 225 -23.95 -60.88 -13.09
CA ASP A 225 -24.56 -61.94 -12.26
C ASP A 225 -25.71 -62.58 -12.97
N LYS A 226 -25.51 -63.86 -13.27
CA LYS A 226 -26.52 -64.74 -13.90
C LYS A 226 -27.70 -65.09 -12.96
N SER A 227 -27.46 -65.08 -11.65
CA SER A 227 -28.46 -65.47 -10.64
C SER A 227 -29.57 -64.41 -10.48
N ALA A 228 -29.31 -63.17 -10.87
CA ALA A 228 -30.24 -62.07 -10.76
C ALA A 228 -31.43 -62.10 -11.73
N GLY A 229 -31.40 -63.02 -12.75
CA GLY A 229 -32.48 -63.13 -13.75
C GLY A 229 -32.76 -61.85 -14.56
N SER A 230 -31.81 -60.97 -14.61
CA SER A 230 -31.95 -59.62 -15.25
C SER A 230 -32.00 -59.75 -16.77
N SER A 231 -32.88 -58.98 -17.42
CA SER A 231 -32.95 -58.84 -18.89
C SER A 231 -31.68 -58.19 -19.52
N TYR A 232 -30.79 -57.70 -18.69
CA TYR A 232 -29.53 -57.08 -19.09
C TYR A 232 -28.31 -58.00 -18.98
N TYR A 233 -28.52 -59.27 -18.51
CA TYR A 233 -27.44 -60.24 -18.41
C TYR A 233 -26.69 -60.40 -19.73
N GLY A 234 -25.36 -60.31 -19.69
CA GLY A 234 -24.47 -60.45 -20.85
C GLY A 234 -24.41 -59.22 -21.79
N LYS A 235 -25.24 -58.22 -21.57
CA LYS A 235 -25.22 -56.98 -22.41
C LYS A 235 -24.09 -56.00 -22.01
N VAL A 236 -22.87 -56.51 -21.86
CA VAL A 236 -21.67 -55.73 -21.44
C VAL A 236 -21.42 -54.52 -22.36
N GLY A 237 -21.52 -54.73 -23.69
CA GLY A 237 -21.29 -53.64 -24.68
C GLY A 237 -22.25 -52.47 -24.54
N LEU A 238 -23.51 -52.72 -24.16
CA LEU A 238 -24.50 -51.65 -23.95
C LEU A 238 -24.13 -50.79 -22.76
N VAL A 239 -23.76 -51.42 -21.63
CA VAL A 239 -23.42 -50.65 -20.41
C VAL A 239 -22.13 -49.92 -20.58
N ILE A 240 -21.10 -50.50 -21.21
CA ILE A 240 -19.85 -49.78 -21.54
C ILE A 240 -20.13 -48.58 -22.46
N SER A 241 -20.96 -48.75 -23.50
CA SER A 241 -21.32 -47.65 -24.39
C SER A 241 -22.02 -46.53 -23.64
N LEU A 242 -22.89 -46.84 -22.68
CA LEU A 242 -23.62 -45.88 -21.88
C LEU A 242 -22.68 -45.08 -20.95
N ILE A 243 -21.69 -45.76 -20.33
CA ILE A 243 -20.65 -45.14 -19.52
C ILE A 243 -19.78 -44.21 -20.39
N VAL A 244 -19.35 -44.66 -21.58
CA VAL A 244 -18.54 -43.87 -22.49
C VAL A 244 -19.31 -42.63 -22.98
N ILE A 245 -20.58 -42.78 -23.36
CA ILE A 245 -21.43 -41.66 -23.77
C ILE A 245 -21.59 -40.68 -22.61
N SER A 246 -21.89 -41.15 -21.39
CA SER A 246 -21.99 -40.30 -20.19
C SER A 246 -20.69 -39.53 -19.95
N ARG A 247 -19.52 -40.18 -20.16
CA ARG A 247 -18.22 -39.52 -20.00
C ARG A 247 -17.98 -38.46 -21.07
N ILE A 248 -18.32 -38.74 -22.32
CA ILE A 248 -18.21 -37.77 -23.42
C ILE A 248 -19.09 -36.54 -23.15
N VAL A 249 -20.34 -36.76 -22.72
CA VAL A 249 -21.28 -35.69 -22.40
C VAL A 249 -20.76 -34.85 -21.20
N SER A 250 -20.21 -35.50 -20.18
CA SER A 250 -19.60 -34.79 -19.04
C SER A 250 -18.42 -33.92 -19.48
N VAL A 251 -17.55 -34.40 -20.37
CA VAL A 251 -16.42 -33.64 -20.91
C VAL A 251 -16.92 -32.45 -21.74
N LEU A 252 -17.98 -32.59 -22.56
CA LEU A 252 -18.56 -31.50 -23.31
C LEU A 252 -19.15 -30.40 -22.39
N PHE A 253 -19.82 -30.81 -21.31
CA PHE A 253 -20.30 -29.87 -20.30
C PHE A 253 -19.17 -29.16 -19.57
N ASP A 254 -18.08 -29.88 -19.25
CA ASP A 254 -16.89 -29.29 -18.61
C ASP A 254 -16.23 -28.25 -19.52
N ILE A 255 -16.05 -28.58 -20.81
CA ILE A 255 -15.54 -27.60 -21.80
C ILE A 255 -16.43 -26.38 -21.88
N GLY A 256 -17.76 -26.56 -21.96
CA GLY A 256 -18.72 -25.46 -21.98
C GLY A 256 -18.65 -24.61 -20.72
N ASN A 257 -18.55 -25.24 -19.55
CA ASN A 257 -18.40 -24.59 -18.26
C ASN A 257 -17.12 -23.76 -18.18
N GLN A 258 -15.98 -24.36 -18.51
CA GLN A 258 -14.67 -23.69 -18.50
C GLN A 258 -14.62 -22.52 -19.49
N ALA A 259 -15.20 -22.67 -20.70
CA ALA A 259 -15.28 -21.60 -21.68
C ALA A 259 -16.09 -20.41 -21.16
N ILE A 260 -17.27 -20.66 -20.57
CA ILE A 260 -18.10 -19.59 -19.99
C ILE A 260 -17.38 -18.91 -18.82
N MET A 261 -16.77 -19.70 -17.91
CA MET A 261 -16.07 -19.17 -16.75
C MET A 261 -14.83 -18.36 -17.11
N SER A 262 -14.08 -18.79 -18.15
CA SER A 262 -12.92 -18.02 -18.64
C SER A 262 -13.34 -16.63 -19.13
N VAL A 263 -14.45 -16.54 -19.88
CA VAL A 263 -14.99 -15.25 -20.34
C VAL A 263 -15.50 -14.41 -19.18
N VAL A 264 -16.27 -15.01 -18.26
CA VAL A 264 -16.82 -14.30 -17.08
C VAL A 264 -15.68 -13.80 -16.17
N GLY A 265 -14.65 -14.64 -15.94
CA GLY A 265 -13.49 -14.26 -15.14
C GLY A 265 -12.73 -13.09 -15.75
N ALA A 266 -12.46 -13.12 -17.05
CA ALA A 266 -11.80 -12.01 -17.76
C ALA A 266 -12.62 -10.72 -17.68
N ASP A 267 -13.94 -10.79 -17.90
CA ASP A 267 -14.86 -9.65 -17.80
C ASP A 267 -14.88 -9.06 -16.38
N ILE A 268 -14.91 -9.90 -15.34
CA ILE A 268 -14.89 -9.45 -13.92
C ILE A 268 -13.57 -8.75 -13.62
N VAL A 269 -12.43 -9.30 -14.04
CA VAL A 269 -11.12 -8.66 -13.84
C VAL A 269 -11.03 -7.33 -14.58
N TYR A 270 -11.58 -7.24 -15.79
CA TYR A 270 -11.66 -5.99 -16.53
C TYR A 270 -12.49 -4.93 -15.78
N ASP A 271 -13.72 -5.28 -15.34
CA ASP A 271 -14.60 -4.37 -14.61
C ASP A 271 -13.95 -3.94 -13.27
N LEU A 272 -13.25 -4.88 -12.60
CA LEU A 272 -12.54 -4.62 -11.35
C LEU A 272 -11.39 -3.63 -11.56
N ARG A 273 -10.51 -3.87 -12.54
CA ARG A 273 -9.39 -2.96 -12.87
C ARG A 273 -9.88 -1.58 -13.25
N LYS A 274 -10.94 -1.49 -14.07
CA LYS A 274 -11.58 -0.23 -14.43
C LYS A 274 -12.09 0.52 -13.21
N THR A 275 -12.74 -0.18 -12.28
CA THR A 275 -13.28 0.43 -11.05
C THR A 275 -12.16 0.91 -10.12
N ILE A 276 -11.10 0.09 -9.95
CA ILE A 276 -9.95 0.45 -9.12
C ILE A 276 -9.20 1.64 -9.72
N PHE A 277 -8.93 1.62 -11.02
CA PHE A 277 -8.27 2.73 -11.71
C PHE A 277 -9.09 4.02 -11.58
N GLY A 278 -10.41 3.95 -11.80
CA GLY A 278 -11.28 5.11 -11.61
C GLY A 278 -11.37 5.58 -10.15
N ALA A 279 -11.16 4.70 -9.16
CA ALA A 279 -11.04 5.09 -7.76
C ALA A 279 -9.70 5.80 -7.50
N ILE A 280 -8.60 5.26 -8.03
CA ILE A 280 -7.25 5.86 -7.92
C ILE A 280 -7.24 7.29 -8.48
N GLU A 281 -7.84 7.52 -9.65
CA GLU A 281 -7.91 8.84 -10.29
C GLU A 281 -8.68 9.90 -9.48
N ARG A 282 -9.57 9.48 -8.56
CA ARG A 282 -10.32 10.39 -7.69
C ARG A 282 -9.59 10.73 -6.39
N LEU A 283 -8.53 10.00 -6.04
CA LEU A 283 -7.84 10.18 -4.78
C LEU A 283 -6.96 11.44 -4.80
N SER A 284 -6.82 12.06 -3.63
CA SER A 284 -5.98 13.26 -3.43
C SER A 284 -4.49 12.90 -3.49
N LEU A 285 -3.65 13.88 -3.79
CA LEU A 285 -2.20 13.72 -3.89
C LEU A 285 -1.57 13.15 -2.61
N SER A 286 -2.12 13.49 -1.43
CA SER A 286 -1.70 12.97 -0.13
C SER A 286 -1.72 11.43 -0.03
N PHE A 287 -2.65 10.78 -0.73
CA PHE A 287 -2.72 9.32 -0.79
C PHE A 287 -1.48 8.70 -1.46
N PHE A 288 -0.92 9.37 -2.48
CA PHE A 288 0.24 8.89 -3.24
C PHE A 288 1.56 9.23 -2.55
N THR A 289 1.66 10.38 -1.88
CA THR A 289 2.89 10.84 -1.22
C THR A 289 3.35 9.86 -0.13
N ASN A 290 2.42 9.20 0.55
CA ASN A 290 2.70 8.26 1.63
C ASN A 290 2.82 6.80 1.18
N ARG A 291 2.73 6.51 -0.13
CA ARG A 291 2.73 5.14 -0.69
C ARG A 291 3.72 5.00 -1.84
N GLN A 292 4.37 3.86 -1.88
CA GLN A 292 5.24 3.53 -3.02
C GLN A 292 4.40 3.21 -4.25
N THR A 293 4.67 3.88 -5.36
CA THR A 293 3.96 3.71 -6.65
C THR A 293 3.97 2.25 -7.13
N GLY A 294 5.11 1.54 -6.98
CA GLY A 294 5.21 0.12 -7.31
C GLY A 294 4.24 -0.78 -6.51
N GLY A 295 3.91 -0.39 -5.27
CA GLY A 295 2.90 -1.09 -4.47
C GLY A 295 1.50 -0.98 -5.06
N LEU A 296 1.11 0.20 -5.55
CA LEU A 296 -0.18 0.44 -6.21
C LEU A 296 -0.29 -0.31 -7.54
N MET A 297 0.78 -0.30 -8.34
CA MET A 297 0.83 -1.09 -9.59
C MET A 297 0.63 -2.59 -9.34
N THR A 298 1.27 -3.12 -8.29
CA THR A 298 1.08 -4.52 -7.89
C THR A 298 -0.36 -4.79 -7.46
N GLN A 299 -1.01 -3.88 -6.75
CA GLN A 299 -2.40 -4.01 -6.33
C GLN A 299 -3.34 -4.04 -7.55
N VAL A 300 -3.17 -3.15 -8.50
CA VAL A 300 -4.03 -3.10 -9.70
C VAL A 300 -3.85 -4.36 -10.58
N ASN A 301 -2.62 -4.85 -10.73
CA ASN A 301 -2.32 -5.95 -11.65
C ASN A 301 -2.37 -7.32 -10.97
N SER A 302 -1.55 -7.55 -9.94
CA SER A 302 -1.40 -8.88 -9.33
C SER A 302 -2.58 -9.24 -8.44
N ASP A 303 -3.07 -8.31 -7.61
CA ASP A 303 -4.20 -8.61 -6.73
C ASP A 303 -5.49 -8.85 -7.53
N ALA A 304 -5.70 -8.11 -8.62
CA ALA A 304 -6.82 -8.38 -9.53
C ALA A 304 -6.71 -9.75 -10.22
N ASN A 305 -5.49 -10.20 -10.56
CA ASN A 305 -5.27 -11.53 -11.13
C ASN A 305 -5.47 -12.66 -10.10
N SER A 306 -5.02 -12.47 -8.84
CA SER A 306 -5.28 -13.44 -7.77
C SER A 306 -6.78 -13.67 -7.55
N MET A 307 -7.59 -12.64 -7.80
CA MET A 307 -9.04 -12.75 -7.76
C MET A 307 -9.61 -13.57 -8.92
N ASN A 308 -9.01 -13.49 -10.11
CA ASN A 308 -9.47 -14.25 -11.28
C ASN A 308 -9.49 -15.76 -10.98
N TRP A 309 -8.39 -16.30 -10.45
CA TRP A 309 -8.31 -17.73 -10.14
C TRP A 309 -9.42 -18.18 -9.18
N PHE A 310 -9.70 -17.40 -8.14
CA PHE A 310 -10.78 -17.72 -7.19
C PHE A 310 -12.14 -17.85 -7.89
N PHE A 311 -12.41 -17.01 -8.88
CA PHE A 311 -13.68 -17.02 -9.60
C PHE A 311 -13.75 -18.07 -10.69
N THR A 312 -12.65 -18.29 -11.45
CA THR A 312 -12.64 -19.23 -12.58
C THR A 312 -12.53 -20.69 -12.13
N ASP A 313 -11.77 -20.95 -11.07
CA ASP A 313 -11.44 -22.31 -10.64
C ASP A 313 -11.91 -22.59 -9.21
N GLY A 314 -11.62 -21.73 -8.25
CA GLY A 314 -11.83 -21.99 -6.83
C GLY A 314 -13.30 -22.12 -6.43
N LEU A 315 -14.12 -21.13 -6.74
CA LEU A 315 -15.55 -21.13 -6.40
C LEU A 315 -16.31 -22.25 -7.14
N PRO A 316 -16.14 -22.45 -8.46
CA PRO A 316 -16.74 -23.56 -9.17
C PRO A 316 -16.37 -24.91 -8.58
N TRP A 317 -15.09 -25.11 -8.27
CA TRP A 317 -14.61 -26.36 -7.69
C TRP A 317 -15.29 -26.66 -6.34
N VAL A 318 -15.43 -25.67 -5.45
CA VAL A 318 -16.13 -25.85 -4.16
C VAL A 318 -17.60 -26.19 -4.36
N LEU A 319 -18.27 -25.53 -5.31
CA LEU A 319 -19.69 -25.77 -5.57
C LEU A 319 -19.93 -27.17 -6.15
N VAL A 320 -19.18 -27.56 -7.19
CA VAL A 320 -19.32 -28.91 -7.82
C VAL A 320 -19.06 -30.01 -6.81
N ASN A 321 -17.87 -29.97 -6.18
CA ASN A 321 -17.48 -31.02 -5.26
C ASN A 321 -18.35 -31.05 -4.00
N GLY A 322 -18.80 -29.86 -3.52
CA GLY A 322 -19.71 -29.78 -2.38
C GLY A 322 -21.07 -30.41 -2.67
N ILE A 323 -21.70 -30.07 -3.80
CA ILE A 323 -22.99 -30.66 -4.22
C ILE A 323 -22.85 -32.16 -4.42
N GLN A 324 -21.81 -32.56 -5.14
CA GLN A 324 -21.54 -33.98 -5.42
C GLN A 324 -21.30 -34.78 -4.13
N MET A 325 -20.51 -34.29 -3.22
CA MET A 325 -20.23 -34.93 -1.93
C MET A 325 -21.49 -35.09 -1.10
N ILE A 326 -22.35 -34.07 -0.99
CA ILE A 326 -23.62 -34.16 -0.28
C ILE A 326 -24.52 -35.21 -0.92
N ALA A 327 -24.66 -35.20 -2.24
CA ALA A 327 -25.48 -36.19 -2.96
C ALA A 327 -24.99 -37.63 -2.72
N ILE A 328 -23.67 -37.84 -2.81
CA ILE A 328 -23.09 -39.17 -2.57
C ILE A 328 -23.32 -39.62 -1.13
N ILE A 329 -23.09 -38.77 -0.13
CA ILE A 329 -23.31 -39.09 1.28
C ILE A 329 -24.77 -39.53 1.52
N VAL A 330 -25.74 -38.80 0.96
CA VAL A 330 -27.16 -39.15 1.07
C VAL A 330 -27.44 -40.51 0.45
N ILE A 331 -26.94 -40.78 -0.76
CA ILE A 331 -27.11 -42.05 -1.44
C ILE A 331 -26.47 -43.22 -0.66
N MET A 332 -25.28 -43.03 -0.10
CA MET A 332 -24.60 -44.02 0.73
C MET A 332 -25.45 -44.37 1.95
N PHE A 333 -26.01 -43.40 2.69
CA PHE A 333 -26.83 -43.66 3.85
C PHE A 333 -28.16 -44.33 3.51
N VAL A 334 -28.76 -44.01 2.36
CA VAL A 334 -30.00 -44.69 1.89
C VAL A 334 -29.72 -46.15 1.50
N THR A 335 -28.54 -46.41 0.94
CA THR A 335 -28.18 -47.78 0.46
C THR A 335 -27.78 -48.67 1.62
N ASN A 336 -26.86 -48.28 2.49
CA ASN A 336 -26.40 -49.09 3.64
C ASN A 336 -25.78 -48.21 4.73
N VAL A 337 -26.46 -48.06 5.86
CA VAL A 337 -26.02 -47.23 6.98
C VAL A 337 -24.71 -47.68 7.61
N SER A 338 -24.52 -48.99 7.79
CA SER A 338 -23.32 -49.53 8.45
C SER A 338 -22.04 -49.23 7.64
N LEU A 339 -22.08 -49.42 6.33
CA LEU A 339 -20.94 -49.12 5.48
C LEU A 339 -20.70 -47.59 5.33
N SER A 340 -21.81 -46.83 5.32
CA SER A 340 -21.70 -45.36 5.29
C SER A 340 -20.96 -44.82 6.51
N VAL A 341 -21.26 -45.35 7.68
CA VAL A 341 -20.53 -45.00 8.92
C VAL A 341 -19.07 -45.42 8.81
N CYS A 342 -18.74 -46.62 8.31
CA CYS A 342 -17.35 -47.04 8.11
C CYS A 342 -16.59 -46.10 7.15
N ALA A 343 -17.25 -45.66 6.07
CA ALA A 343 -16.64 -44.77 5.08
C ALA A 343 -16.38 -43.35 5.59
N LEU A 344 -17.19 -42.86 6.55
CA LEU A 344 -17.22 -41.44 6.91
C LEU A 344 -16.75 -41.14 8.34
N PHE A 345 -16.58 -42.16 9.22
CA PHE A 345 -16.39 -41.94 10.65
C PHE A 345 -15.08 -41.19 11.01
N LEU A 346 -14.02 -41.30 10.20
CA LEU A 346 -12.75 -40.58 10.39
C LEU A 346 -12.75 -39.16 9.77
N ILE A 347 -13.75 -38.80 8.97
CA ILE A 347 -13.82 -37.47 8.38
C ILE A 347 -13.84 -36.35 9.45
N PRO A 348 -14.60 -36.44 10.54
CA PRO A 348 -14.51 -35.42 11.59
C PRO A 348 -13.12 -35.30 12.22
N VAL A 349 -12.43 -36.45 12.41
CA VAL A 349 -11.04 -36.47 12.92
C VAL A 349 -10.09 -35.79 11.91
N PHE A 350 -10.25 -36.12 10.63
CA PHE A 350 -9.50 -35.52 9.53
C PHE A 350 -9.67 -33.98 9.52
N ILE A 351 -10.89 -33.48 9.65
CA ILE A 351 -11.17 -32.02 9.69
C ILE A 351 -10.50 -31.35 10.90
N VAL A 352 -10.52 -31.98 12.08
CA VAL A 352 -9.84 -31.47 13.28
C VAL A 352 -8.33 -31.45 13.10
N CYS A 353 -7.76 -32.51 12.50
CA CYS A 353 -6.34 -32.56 12.17
C CYS A 353 -5.96 -31.46 11.17
N LEU A 354 -6.72 -31.29 10.11
CA LEU A 354 -6.51 -30.22 9.11
C LEU A 354 -6.47 -28.85 9.77
N LYS A 355 -7.42 -28.55 10.66
CA LYS A 355 -7.45 -27.24 11.35
C LYS A 355 -6.16 -26.96 12.14
N ARG A 356 -5.62 -27.96 12.84
CA ARG A 356 -4.37 -27.81 13.61
C ARG A 356 -3.13 -27.67 12.73
N ILE A 357 -3.10 -28.42 11.63
CA ILE A 357 -2.03 -28.34 10.64
C ILE A 357 -2.01 -26.95 10.01
N PHE A 358 -3.19 -26.43 9.73
CA PHE A 358 -3.40 -25.14 9.11
C PHE A 358 -2.75 -23.99 9.90
N ASP A 359 -2.95 -23.98 11.23
CA ASP A 359 -2.36 -22.97 12.11
C ASP A 359 -0.82 -22.97 12.09
N THR A 360 -0.21 -24.13 11.83
CA THR A 360 1.24 -24.28 11.73
C THR A 360 1.76 -23.93 10.34
N ASP A 361 1.06 -24.38 9.31
CA ASP A 361 1.40 -24.12 7.92
C ASP A 361 1.31 -22.61 7.60
N GLU A 362 0.28 -21.91 8.10
CA GLU A 362 0.14 -20.46 7.98
C GLU A 362 1.37 -19.74 8.57
N LYS A 363 1.89 -20.17 9.72
CA LYS A 363 3.10 -19.58 10.32
C LYS A 363 4.35 -19.80 9.47
N LEU A 364 4.49 -21.01 8.91
CA LEU A 364 5.61 -21.33 8.02
C LEU A 364 5.52 -20.56 6.70
N TYR A 365 4.32 -20.49 6.14
CA TYR A 365 4.05 -19.71 4.94
C TYR A 365 4.39 -18.22 5.14
N ASN A 366 3.93 -17.62 6.24
CA ASN A 366 4.20 -16.22 6.56
C ASN A 366 5.70 -15.93 6.72
N LYS A 367 6.47 -16.86 7.34
CA LYS A 367 7.94 -16.74 7.43
C LYS A 367 8.61 -16.82 6.04
N ARG A 368 8.18 -17.75 5.19
CA ARG A 368 8.63 -17.88 3.80
C ARG A 368 8.32 -16.61 2.99
N TYR A 369 7.08 -16.14 3.08
CA TYR A 369 6.62 -14.93 2.38
C TYR A 369 7.40 -13.68 2.82
N SER A 370 7.59 -13.48 4.12
CA SER A 370 8.40 -12.37 4.65
C SER A 370 9.84 -12.42 4.17
N SER A 371 10.45 -13.61 4.11
CA SER A 371 11.81 -13.79 3.59
C SER A 371 11.89 -13.51 2.08
N SER A 372 10.90 -13.94 1.31
CA SER A 372 10.77 -13.66 -0.12
C SER A 372 10.63 -12.16 -0.38
N LYS A 373 9.76 -11.48 0.37
CA LYS A 373 9.61 -10.01 0.31
C LYS A 373 10.91 -9.28 0.61
N SER A 374 11.63 -9.71 1.65
CA SER A 374 12.93 -9.12 2.01
C SER A 374 13.98 -9.30 0.91
N LEU A 375 13.99 -10.44 0.22
CA LEU A 375 14.89 -10.69 -0.91
C LEU A 375 14.51 -9.82 -2.12
N SER A 376 13.22 -9.76 -2.47
CA SER A 376 12.73 -8.93 -3.58
C SER A 376 13.00 -7.45 -3.35
N SER A 377 12.83 -6.96 -2.10
CA SER A 377 13.16 -5.57 -1.75
C SER A 377 14.66 -5.28 -1.92
N LEU A 378 15.54 -6.22 -1.52
CA LEU A 378 16.99 -6.07 -1.75
C LEU A 378 17.33 -6.02 -3.24
N LEU A 379 16.72 -6.89 -4.05
CA LEU A 379 16.94 -6.91 -5.50
C LEU A 379 16.52 -5.59 -6.15
N ALA A 380 15.35 -5.08 -5.79
CA ALA A 380 14.87 -3.79 -6.29
C ALA A 380 15.83 -2.65 -5.90
N ASP A 381 16.29 -2.62 -4.66
CA ASP A 381 17.24 -1.62 -4.15
C ASP A 381 18.57 -1.65 -4.91
N VAL A 382 19.17 -2.84 -5.04
CA VAL A 382 20.45 -3.02 -5.75
C VAL A 382 20.33 -2.70 -7.23
N ILE A 383 19.23 -3.08 -7.91
CA ILE A 383 19.02 -2.79 -9.33
C ILE A 383 18.85 -1.27 -9.54
N THR A 384 18.05 -0.61 -8.69
CA THR A 384 17.87 0.84 -8.75
C THR A 384 19.20 1.58 -8.50
N GLY A 385 19.96 1.12 -7.50
CA GLY A 385 21.27 1.68 -7.14
C GLY A 385 22.47 1.10 -7.91
N PHE A 386 22.27 0.32 -9.00
CA PHE A 386 23.33 -0.46 -9.64
C PHE A 386 24.51 0.40 -10.11
N ARG A 387 24.25 1.62 -10.57
CA ARG A 387 25.30 2.59 -10.94
C ARG A 387 26.23 2.90 -9.77
N LEU A 388 25.65 3.04 -8.57
CA LEU A 388 26.42 3.30 -7.33
C LEU A 388 27.25 2.09 -6.94
N VAL A 389 26.67 0.87 -7.00
CA VAL A 389 27.40 -0.39 -6.74
C VAL A 389 28.63 -0.51 -7.64
N LYS A 390 28.47 -0.19 -8.93
CA LYS A 390 29.58 -0.18 -9.90
C LYS A 390 30.61 0.90 -9.62
N ALA A 391 30.16 2.12 -9.31
CA ALA A 391 31.06 3.24 -9.03
C ALA A 391 31.97 2.98 -7.82
N PHE A 392 31.47 2.26 -6.82
CA PHE A 392 32.22 1.91 -5.60
C PHE A 392 32.82 0.51 -5.61
N SER A 393 32.71 -0.24 -6.71
CA SER A 393 33.21 -1.62 -6.84
C SER A 393 32.73 -2.56 -5.71
N LYS A 394 31.46 -2.44 -5.33
CA LYS A 394 30.85 -3.16 -4.21
C LYS A 394 30.08 -4.44 -4.60
N GLU A 395 30.29 -4.95 -5.82
CA GLU A 395 29.56 -6.12 -6.33
C GLU A 395 29.69 -7.34 -5.41
N LYS A 396 30.91 -7.59 -4.90
CA LYS A 396 31.17 -8.75 -4.01
C LYS A 396 30.41 -8.64 -2.68
N ASP A 397 30.29 -7.43 -2.16
CA ASP A 397 29.57 -7.19 -0.88
C ASP A 397 28.07 -7.36 -1.09
N GLU A 398 27.52 -6.87 -2.19
CA GLU A 398 26.10 -7.05 -2.53
C GLU A 398 25.75 -8.52 -2.82
N VAL A 399 26.63 -9.29 -3.46
CA VAL A 399 26.46 -10.74 -3.64
C VAL A 399 26.41 -11.45 -2.30
N LYS A 400 27.29 -11.10 -1.32
CA LYS A 400 27.24 -11.68 0.03
C LYS A 400 25.92 -11.32 0.74
N ARG A 401 25.47 -10.08 0.61
CA ARG A 401 24.22 -9.59 1.16
C ARG A 401 23.01 -10.33 0.58
N PHE A 402 23.01 -10.55 -0.74
CA PHE A 402 22.03 -11.38 -1.42
C PHE A 402 22.04 -12.83 -0.93
N ASP A 403 23.23 -13.48 -0.88
CA ASP A 403 23.36 -14.87 -0.45
C ASP A 403 22.83 -15.09 0.96
N SER A 404 23.09 -14.17 1.90
CA SER A 404 22.58 -14.25 3.25
C SER A 404 21.05 -14.26 3.34
N ARG A 405 20.39 -13.41 2.56
CA ARG A 405 18.91 -13.36 2.50
C ARG A 405 18.31 -14.54 1.74
N ASN A 406 18.99 -14.96 0.67
CA ASN A 406 18.59 -16.12 -0.13
C ASN A 406 18.68 -17.42 0.68
N ARG A 407 19.74 -17.60 1.49
CA ARG A 407 19.85 -18.74 2.43
C ARG A 407 18.68 -18.75 3.43
N ARG A 408 18.33 -17.61 4.00
CA ARG A 408 17.19 -17.52 4.91
C ARG A 408 15.87 -17.90 4.23
N LEU A 409 15.65 -17.46 2.99
CA LEU A 409 14.50 -17.89 2.19
C LEU A 409 14.52 -19.39 1.94
N ALA A 410 15.65 -19.94 1.51
CA ALA A 410 15.83 -21.36 1.25
C ALA A 410 15.57 -22.23 2.50
N GLU A 411 16.08 -21.80 3.67
CA GLU A 411 15.83 -22.50 4.94
C GLU A 411 14.35 -22.50 5.34
N ASN A 412 13.67 -21.35 5.23
CA ASN A 412 12.26 -21.24 5.54
C ASN A 412 11.39 -22.04 4.56
N THR A 413 11.76 -22.02 3.25
CA THR A 413 11.11 -22.83 2.22
C THR A 413 11.30 -24.34 2.49
N ARG A 414 12.52 -24.74 2.85
CA ARG A 414 12.80 -26.15 3.17
C ARG A 414 12.00 -26.62 4.39
N LYS A 415 11.89 -25.79 5.46
CA LYS A 415 11.10 -26.11 6.64
C LYS A 415 9.62 -26.29 6.30
N ALA A 416 9.07 -25.40 5.51
CA ALA A 416 7.67 -25.47 5.05
C ALA A 416 7.43 -26.71 4.19
N ASN A 417 8.31 -26.99 3.23
CA ASN A 417 8.18 -28.13 2.33
C ASN A 417 8.31 -29.47 3.09
N ILE A 418 9.31 -29.61 3.98
CA ILE A 418 9.47 -30.83 4.80
C ILE A 418 8.24 -31.08 5.66
N TYR A 419 7.72 -30.02 6.31
CA TYR A 419 6.51 -30.12 7.12
C TYR A 419 5.33 -30.62 6.28
N GLY A 420 5.06 -30.01 5.14
CA GLY A 420 3.98 -30.43 4.22
C GLY A 420 4.17 -31.87 3.71
N THR A 421 5.40 -32.21 3.26
CA THR A 421 5.71 -33.54 2.73
C THR A 421 5.51 -34.67 3.74
N ILE A 422 5.68 -34.40 5.03
CA ILE A 422 5.50 -35.44 6.08
C ILE A 422 4.05 -35.44 6.58
N VAL A 423 3.50 -34.27 6.90
CA VAL A 423 2.24 -34.19 7.65
C VAL A 423 1.02 -34.48 6.76
N TYR A 424 1.01 -33.96 5.52
CA TYR A 424 -0.16 -34.19 4.65
C TYR A 424 -0.39 -35.67 4.33
N PRO A 425 0.59 -36.47 3.90
CA PRO A 425 0.37 -37.91 3.67
C PRO A 425 -0.06 -38.65 4.93
N CYS A 426 0.45 -38.25 6.11
CA CYS A 426 0.02 -38.88 7.37
C CYS A 426 -1.47 -38.64 7.66
N VAL A 427 -1.98 -37.45 7.36
CA VAL A 427 -3.39 -37.13 7.59
C VAL A 427 -4.27 -37.73 6.52
N TYR A 428 -3.82 -37.76 5.26
CA TYR A 428 -4.57 -38.45 4.19
C TYR A 428 -4.65 -39.94 4.39
N SER A 429 -3.69 -40.58 5.07
CA SER A 429 -3.76 -42.00 5.41
C SER A 429 -4.98 -42.33 6.28
N LEU A 430 -5.54 -41.36 7.04
CA LEU A 430 -6.79 -41.56 7.78
C LEU A 430 -7.97 -41.85 6.84
N LEU A 431 -8.04 -41.13 5.71
CA LEU A 431 -9.08 -41.38 4.69
C LEU A 431 -8.89 -42.73 4.01
N THR A 432 -7.63 -43.13 3.77
CA THR A 432 -7.29 -44.44 3.21
C THR A 432 -7.72 -45.59 4.14
N ILE A 433 -7.59 -45.41 5.46
CA ILE A 433 -8.08 -46.36 6.46
C ILE A 433 -9.59 -46.56 6.32
N CYS A 434 -10.38 -45.50 6.11
CA CYS A 434 -11.82 -45.63 5.86
C CYS A 434 -12.12 -46.54 4.64
N THR A 435 -11.35 -46.35 3.56
CA THR A 435 -11.50 -47.19 2.36
C THR A 435 -11.22 -48.67 2.66
N TYR A 436 -10.16 -48.97 3.41
CA TYR A 436 -9.87 -50.37 3.80
C TYR A 436 -10.91 -50.96 4.76
N LEU A 437 -11.51 -50.15 5.64
CA LEU A 437 -12.64 -50.58 6.47
C LEU A 437 -13.87 -50.93 5.63
N VAL A 438 -14.17 -50.14 4.60
CA VAL A 438 -15.24 -50.44 3.65
C VAL A 438 -14.95 -51.78 2.93
N TRP A 439 -13.71 -52.02 2.51
CA TRP A 439 -13.30 -53.30 1.90
C TRP A 439 -13.48 -54.47 2.88
N GLY A 440 -12.99 -54.36 4.12
CA GLY A 440 -13.04 -55.43 5.13
C GLY A 440 -14.47 -55.74 5.59
N VAL A 441 -15.21 -54.74 6.07
CA VAL A 441 -16.58 -54.91 6.56
C VAL A 441 -17.53 -55.27 5.42
N GLY A 442 -17.42 -54.55 4.28
CA GLY A 442 -18.26 -54.82 3.11
C GLY A 442 -18.00 -56.17 2.49
N GLY A 443 -16.72 -56.59 2.36
CA GLY A 443 -16.36 -57.93 1.90
C GLY A 443 -16.93 -59.04 2.80
N TRP A 444 -16.83 -58.86 4.13
CA TRP A 444 -17.43 -59.75 5.08
C TRP A 444 -18.97 -59.86 4.94
N MET A 445 -19.65 -58.68 4.72
CA MET A 445 -21.10 -58.68 4.48
C MET A 445 -21.49 -59.37 3.17
N VAL A 446 -20.66 -59.26 2.12
CA VAL A 446 -20.87 -60.01 0.86
C VAL A 446 -20.75 -61.51 1.07
N ILE A 447 -19.74 -62.00 1.82
CA ILE A 447 -19.58 -63.43 2.14
C ILE A 447 -20.77 -63.94 2.94
N GLN A 448 -21.36 -63.15 3.81
CA GLN A 448 -22.57 -63.53 4.55
C GLN A 448 -23.87 -63.43 3.72
N GLY A 449 -23.81 -63.03 2.47
CA GLY A 449 -24.99 -62.89 1.61
C GLY A 449 -25.90 -61.71 1.99
N LYS A 450 -25.43 -60.77 2.86
CA LYS A 450 -26.20 -59.59 3.29
C LYS A 450 -26.14 -58.41 2.30
N MET A 451 -25.24 -58.53 1.33
CA MET A 451 -25.01 -57.48 0.36
C MET A 451 -24.44 -58.06 -0.93
N THR A 452 -24.73 -57.41 -2.06
CA THR A 452 -24.20 -57.80 -3.36
C THR A 452 -22.76 -57.26 -3.57
N TYR A 453 -22.01 -57.91 -4.47
CA TYR A 453 -20.67 -57.46 -4.85
C TYR A 453 -20.71 -56.09 -5.53
N GLY A 454 -21.74 -55.81 -6.35
CA GLY A 454 -21.92 -54.55 -7.04
C GLY A 454 -22.14 -53.39 -6.05
N THR A 455 -22.90 -53.63 -4.98
CA THR A 455 -23.07 -52.65 -3.92
C THR A 455 -21.75 -52.35 -3.20
N LEU A 456 -20.91 -53.37 -2.93
CA LEU A 456 -19.57 -53.15 -2.37
C LEU A 456 -18.70 -52.30 -3.31
N ALA A 457 -18.66 -52.61 -4.60
CA ALA A 457 -17.91 -51.86 -5.61
C ALA A 457 -18.38 -50.39 -5.69
N LEU A 458 -19.70 -50.19 -5.57
CA LEU A 458 -20.29 -48.85 -5.50
C LEU A 458 -19.77 -48.04 -4.28
N PHE A 459 -19.80 -48.68 -3.08
CA PHE A 459 -19.31 -48.00 -1.86
C PHE A 459 -17.84 -47.63 -1.93
N ILE A 460 -16.99 -48.51 -2.49
CA ILE A 460 -15.57 -48.23 -2.70
C ILE A 460 -15.40 -46.99 -3.60
N SER A 461 -16.12 -46.97 -4.74
CA SER A 461 -16.07 -45.86 -5.69
C SER A 461 -16.58 -44.56 -5.08
N TYR A 462 -17.70 -44.59 -4.36
CA TYR A 462 -18.27 -43.41 -3.69
C TYR A 462 -17.38 -42.92 -2.55
N THR A 463 -16.73 -43.79 -1.79
CA THR A 463 -15.75 -43.43 -0.77
C THR A 463 -14.61 -42.61 -1.40
N GLY A 464 -14.07 -43.09 -2.54
CA GLY A 464 -13.07 -42.33 -3.29
C GLY A 464 -13.56 -40.94 -3.76
N MET A 465 -14.79 -40.88 -4.28
CA MET A 465 -15.39 -39.61 -4.74
C MET A 465 -15.67 -38.63 -3.61
N VAL A 466 -15.84 -39.10 -2.36
CA VAL A 466 -15.95 -38.22 -1.17
C VAL A 466 -14.55 -37.77 -0.68
N HIS A 467 -13.55 -38.66 -0.74
CA HIS A 467 -12.22 -38.39 -0.23
C HIS A 467 -11.41 -37.44 -1.14
N ASN A 468 -11.51 -37.59 -2.48
CA ASN A 468 -10.76 -36.75 -3.44
C ASN A 468 -10.96 -35.24 -3.25
N PRO A 469 -12.19 -34.72 -3.06
CA PRO A 469 -12.38 -33.29 -2.74
C PRO A 469 -11.77 -32.87 -1.41
N LEU A 470 -11.71 -33.76 -0.41
CA LEU A 470 -11.10 -33.43 0.87
C LEU A 470 -9.58 -33.22 0.74
N ASP A 471 -8.92 -33.91 -0.19
CA ASP A 471 -7.51 -33.71 -0.50
C ASP A 471 -7.26 -32.28 -1.07
N GLY A 472 -8.15 -31.79 -1.94
CA GLY A 472 -8.06 -30.45 -2.53
C GLY A 472 -8.44 -29.31 -1.60
N MET A 473 -9.07 -29.59 -0.44
CA MET A 473 -9.47 -28.52 0.50
C MET A 473 -8.28 -27.72 1.04
N VAL A 474 -7.10 -28.32 1.16
CA VAL A 474 -5.88 -27.66 1.64
C VAL A 474 -5.49 -26.51 0.71
N ASP A 475 -5.46 -26.78 -0.60
CA ASP A 475 -5.10 -25.77 -1.59
C ASP A 475 -6.11 -24.62 -1.62
N ILE A 476 -7.39 -24.91 -1.53
CA ILE A 476 -8.47 -23.92 -1.53
C ILE A 476 -8.37 -22.97 -0.35
N ILE A 477 -8.00 -23.45 0.83
CA ILE A 477 -7.85 -22.57 1.99
C ILE A 477 -6.71 -21.58 1.77
N GLY A 478 -5.58 -22.03 1.19
CA GLY A 478 -4.47 -21.15 0.80
C GLY A 478 -4.93 -20.06 -0.17
N PHE A 479 -5.59 -20.45 -1.24
CA PHE A 479 -6.11 -19.54 -2.26
C PHE A 479 -7.22 -18.60 -1.74
N THR A 480 -8.09 -19.09 -0.84
CA THR A 480 -9.11 -18.24 -0.19
C THR A 480 -8.48 -17.18 0.68
N SER A 481 -7.37 -17.48 1.34
CA SER A 481 -6.61 -16.49 2.13
C SER A 481 -5.95 -15.45 1.25
N GLU A 482 -5.33 -15.86 0.13
CA GLU A 482 -4.75 -14.96 -0.86
C GLU A 482 -5.82 -14.05 -1.48
N PHE A 483 -6.94 -14.61 -1.92
CA PHE A 483 -8.11 -13.88 -2.41
C PHE A 483 -8.61 -12.85 -1.40
N THR A 484 -8.79 -13.26 -0.15
CA THR A 484 -9.32 -12.38 0.89
C THR A 484 -8.37 -11.20 1.17
N ASN A 485 -7.06 -11.46 1.18
CA ASN A 485 -6.05 -10.42 1.34
C ASN A 485 -6.00 -9.47 0.14
N ALA A 486 -6.05 -9.99 -1.08
CA ALA A 486 -6.12 -9.19 -2.30
C ALA A 486 -7.38 -8.33 -2.33
N ALA A 487 -8.55 -8.93 -2.08
CA ALA A 487 -9.84 -8.23 -2.02
C ALA A 487 -9.83 -7.10 -0.99
N SER A 488 -9.24 -7.32 0.19
CA SER A 488 -9.11 -6.30 1.23
C SER A 488 -8.32 -5.09 0.76
N ARG A 489 -7.17 -5.32 0.12
CA ARG A 489 -6.34 -4.22 -0.41
C ARG A 489 -7.04 -3.46 -1.53
N LEU A 490 -7.78 -4.14 -2.41
CA LEU A 490 -8.53 -3.51 -3.49
C LEU A 490 -9.70 -2.67 -2.96
N PHE A 491 -10.47 -3.19 -2.00
CA PHE A 491 -11.55 -2.42 -1.38
C PHE A 491 -11.04 -1.23 -0.56
N GLU A 492 -9.85 -1.32 0.02
CA GLU A 492 -9.23 -0.17 0.69
C GLU A 492 -9.02 1.00 -0.28
N ILE A 493 -8.58 0.73 -1.52
CA ILE A 493 -8.45 1.78 -2.55
C ILE A 493 -9.83 2.28 -2.99
N MET A 494 -10.77 1.35 -3.22
CA MET A 494 -12.11 1.70 -3.71
C MET A 494 -12.94 2.49 -2.70
N ASP A 495 -12.71 2.24 -1.40
CA ASP A 495 -13.40 2.90 -0.28
C ASP A 495 -12.63 4.11 0.27
N ALA A 496 -11.42 4.37 -0.24
CA ALA A 496 -10.65 5.54 0.17
C ALA A 496 -11.37 6.82 -0.26
N GLU A 497 -11.58 7.69 0.70
CA GLU A 497 -12.20 8.99 0.45
C GLU A 497 -11.11 10.02 0.14
N PRO A 498 -11.28 10.84 -0.90
CA PRO A 498 -10.34 11.92 -1.19
C PRO A 498 -10.39 12.96 -0.07
N GLU A 499 -9.21 13.44 0.36
CA GLU A 499 -9.13 14.55 1.35
C GLU A 499 -9.63 15.86 0.74
N VAL A 500 -9.32 16.11 -0.54
CA VAL A 500 -9.80 17.27 -1.28
C VAL A 500 -10.98 16.84 -2.13
N ARG A 501 -12.17 17.36 -1.81
CA ARG A 501 -13.42 17.04 -2.50
C ARG A 501 -13.97 18.26 -3.22
N GLU A 502 -14.55 18.03 -4.38
CA GLU A 502 -15.32 19.07 -5.05
C GLU A 502 -16.59 19.38 -4.24
N SER A 503 -16.99 20.65 -4.21
CA SER A 503 -18.24 21.07 -3.57
C SER A 503 -19.43 20.36 -4.21
N GLU A 504 -20.48 20.05 -3.44
CA GLU A 504 -21.72 19.48 -3.99
C GLU A 504 -22.42 20.44 -5.00
N ASN A 505 -22.23 21.74 -4.80
CA ASN A 505 -22.74 22.78 -5.69
C ASN A 505 -21.57 23.72 -6.10
N PRO A 506 -20.69 23.28 -7.01
CA PRO A 506 -19.53 24.06 -7.38
C PRO A 506 -19.90 25.30 -8.17
N VAL A 507 -19.19 26.40 -7.91
CA VAL A 507 -19.31 27.65 -8.67
C VAL A 507 -18.52 27.51 -9.97
N HIS A 508 -19.17 27.75 -11.09
CA HIS A 508 -18.54 27.79 -12.41
C HIS A 508 -18.01 29.20 -12.73
N LEU A 509 -16.78 29.27 -13.21
CA LEU A 509 -16.10 30.50 -13.55
C LEU A 509 -16.15 30.75 -15.06
N GLU A 510 -17.03 31.66 -15.51
CA GLU A 510 -17.12 32.01 -16.93
C GLU A 510 -16.03 33.01 -17.36
N ASN A 511 -15.70 34.00 -16.52
CA ASN A 511 -14.73 35.06 -16.83
C ASN A 511 -13.81 35.35 -15.62
N LEU A 512 -12.71 34.62 -15.53
CA LEU A 512 -11.72 34.80 -14.47
C LEU A 512 -10.83 36.02 -14.76
N ARG A 513 -10.72 36.94 -13.80
CA ARG A 513 -9.74 38.05 -13.83
C ARG A 513 -8.38 37.61 -13.33
N GLY A 514 -8.37 36.75 -12.27
CA GLY A 514 -7.20 36.18 -11.70
C GLY A 514 -6.65 36.91 -10.47
N ASP A 515 -7.50 37.63 -9.72
CA ASP A 515 -7.12 38.15 -8.40
C ASP A 515 -6.99 37.00 -7.42
N VAL A 516 -5.84 36.83 -6.78
CA VAL A 516 -5.57 35.75 -5.81
C VAL A 516 -5.34 36.36 -4.42
N ALA A 517 -5.98 35.78 -3.39
CA ALA A 517 -5.70 36.14 -2.01
C ALA A 517 -5.59 34.94 -1.08
N PHE A 518 -4.58 34.98 -0.20
CA PHE A 518 -4.40 34.07 0.92
C PHE A 518 -4.75 34.83 2.19
N LYS A 519 -5.63 34.29 3.04
CA LYS A 519 -6.09 34.91 4.25
C LYS A 519 -5.88 34.00 5.45
N ASN A 520 -4.91 34.34 6.30
CA ASN A 520 -4.56 33.60 7.51
C ASN A 520 -4.44 32.09 7.32
N VAL A 521 -3.73 31.67 6.27
CA VAL A 521 -3.64 30.29 5.85
C VAL A 521 -2.69 29.52 6.77
N VAL A 522 -3.19 28.40 7.32
CA VAL A 522 -2.43 27.41 8.09
C VAL A 522 -2.51 26.06 7.39
N PHE A 523 -1.36 25.40 7.25
CA PHE A 523 -1.30 24.10 6.60
C PHE A 523 -0.17 23.22 7.12
N SER A 524 -0.47 21.91 7.23
CA SER A 524 0.46 20.84 7.61
C SER A 524 0.28 19.61 6.71
N TYR A 525 1.34 19.04 6.19
CA TYR A 525 1.26 17.71 5.55
C TYR A 525 1.03 16.58 6.57
N GLU A 526 1.52 16.78 7.79
CA GLU A 526 1.36 15.88 8.92
C GLU A 526 0.84 16.68 10.12
N LYS A 527 -0.12 16.16 10.86
CA LYS A 527 -0.86 16.86 11.94
C LYS A 527 -0.01 17.55 13.02
N ASN A 528 1.28 17.25 13.10
CA ASN A 528 2.17 17.75 14.15
C ASN A 528 3.25 18.73 13.67
N ARG A 529 3.26 19.10 12.38
CA ARG A 529 4.27 20.00 11.84
C ARG A 529 3.61 21.02 10.90
N ARG A 530 3.40 22.23 11.39
CA ARG A 530 2.95 23.34 10.55
C ARG A 530 4.03 23.68 9.54
N ILE A 531 3.66 23.71 8.27
CA ILE A 531 4.52 24.12 7.17
C ILE A 531 4.21 25.55 6.77
N ILE A 532 2.95 25.96 6.87
CA ILE A 532 2.46 27.33 6.70
C ILE A 532 1.71 27.67 7.98
N ASP A 533 2.00 28.84 8.57
CA ASP A 533 1.47 29.28 9.86
C ASP A 533 0.99 30.73 9.79
N GLY A 534 -0.29 30.94 9.44
CA GLY A 534 -0.95 32.24 9.43
C GLY A 534 -0.52 33.17 8.31
N VAL A 535 -0.19 32.65 7.12
CA VAL A 535 0.27 33.46 5.98
C VAL A 535 -0.89 34.18 5.30
N SER A 536 -0.73 35.48 5.05
CA SER A 536 -1.72 36.35 4.37
C SER A 536 -1.05 37.27 3.35
N PHE A 537 -1.51 37.20 2.08
CA PHE A 537 -1.07 38.11 1.01
C PHE A 537 -2.10 38.14 -0.12
N ASP A 538 -1.96 39.14 -0.99
CA ASP A 538 -2.79 39.34 -2.18
C ASP A 538 -1.93 39.47 -3.44
N ILE A 539 -2.46 39.05 -4.58
CA ILE A 539 -1.87 39.17 -5.91
C ILE A 539 -2.96 39.73 -6.82
N PRO A 540 -2.93 41.03 -7.15
CA PRO A 540 -3.89 41.59 -8.08
C PRO A 540 -3.78 40.97 -9.46
N ALA A 541 -4.89 40.94 -10.22
CA ALA A 541 -4.94 40.40 -11.57
C ALA A 541 -3.84 40.97 -12.48
N GLY A 542 -3.15 40.12 -13.22
CA GLY A 542 -2.07 40.51 -14.13
C GLY A 542 -0.78 40.94 -13.45
N LYS A 543 -0.64 40.77 -12.13
CA LYS A 543 0.56 41.08 -11.37
C LYS A 543 1.42 39.86 -11.07
N THR A 544 2.71 40.09 -10.89
CA THR A 544 3.69 39.05 -10.59
C THR A 544 4.10 39.08 -9.13
N LEU A 545 3.90 38.00 -8.40
CA LEU A 545 4.39 37.77 -7.05
C LEU A 545 5.62 36.85 -7.08
N GLY A 546 6.71 37.28 -6.46
CA GLY A 546 7.88 36.42 -6.19
C GLY A 546 7.86 35.87 -4.76
N ILE A 547 8.08 34.58 -4.59
CA ILE A 547 8.18 33.91 -3.29
C ILE A 547 9.64 33.52 -3.03
N VAL A 548 10.20 34.04 -1.95
CA VAL A 548 11.60 33.84 -1.52
C VAL A 548 11.64 33.12 -0.17
N GLY A 549 12.69 32.39 0.09
CA GLY A 549 12.93 31.72 1.38
C GLY A 549 13.89 30.54 1.25
N HIS A 550 14.35 30.02 2.38
CA HIS A 550 15.21 28.84 2.42
C HIS A 550 14.49 27.58 1.87
N THR A 551 15.30 26.59 1.48
CA THR A 551 14.75 25.29 1.08
C THR A 551 13.97 24.66 2.26
N GLY A 552 12.75 24.22 2.01
CA GLY A 552 11.86 23.71 3.07
C GLY A 552 11.02 24.75 3.81
N ALA A 553 11.14 26.04 3.50
CA ALA A 553 10.35 27.12 4.15
C ALA A 553 8.84 27.10 3.84
N GLY A 554 8.37 26.27 2.88
CA GLY A 554 6.94 26.17 2.51
C GLY A 554 6.57 26.83 1.18
N LYS A 555 7.54 27.27 0.35
CA LYS A 555 7.28 27.94 -0.94
C LYS A 555 6.42 27.11 -1.90
N SER A 556 6.84 25.89 -2.22
CA SER A 556 6.10 24.98 -3.11
C SER A 556 4.77 24.51 -2.49
N THR A 557 4.65 24.57 -1.15
CA THR A 557 3.39 24.29 -0.44
C THR A 557 2.34 25.36 -0.77
N LEU A 558 2.71 26.63 -0.82
CA LEU A 558 1.79 27.71 -1.23
C LEU A 558 1.30 27.52 -2.68
N ALA A 559 2.18 27.10 -3.59
CA ALA A 559 1.80 26.75 -4.95
C ALA A 559 0.81 25.58 -4.99
N ASN A 560 1.07 24.52 -4.22
CA ASN A 560 0.19 23.37 -4.14
C ASN A 560 -1.20 23.72 -3.56
N LEU A 561 -1.26 24.65 -2.60
CA LEU A 561 -2.52 25.15 -2.05
C LEU A 561 -3.28 25.98 -3.09
N LEU A 562 -2.60 26.81 -3.89
CA LEU A 562 -3.22 27.62 -4.93
C LEU A 562 -3.85 26.76 -6.05
N VAL A 563 -3.16 25.69 -6.46
CA VAL A 563 -3.70 24.70 -7.44
C VAL A 563 -4.76 23.79 -6.80
N ARG A 564 -4.96 23.90 -5.50
CA ARG A 564 -5.86 23.05 -4.71
C ARG A 564 -5.53 21.54 -4.82
N LEU A 565 -4.23 21.19 -4.74
CA LEU A 565 -3.80 19.82 -4.52
C LEU A 565 -4.00 19.39 -3.07
N TYR A 566 -4.08 20.36 -2.16
CA TYR A 566 -4.40 20.25 -0.74
C TYR A 566 -5.34 21.39 -0.34
N ASP A 567 -6.15 21.18 0.68
CA ASP A 567 -6.97 22.21 1.31
C ASP A 567 -6.29 22.73 2.58
N PRO A 568 -6.33 24.05 2.88
CA PRO A 568 -5.80 24.61 4.13
C PRO A 568 -6.57 24.08 5.34
N GLU A 569 -5.85 23.91 6.49
CA GLU A 569 -6.45 23.53 7.78
C GLU A 569 -7.25 24.71 8.38
N GLU A 570 -6.67 25.91 8.33
CA GLU A 570 -7.29 27.17 8.77
C GLU A 570 -7.08 28.24 7.72
N GLY A 571 -7.94 29.25 7.72
CA GLY A 571 -7.91 30.32 6.72
C GLY A 571 -8.51 29.91 5.37
N GLU A 572 -8.34 30.78 4.40
CA GLU A 572 -8.89 30.57 3.05
C GLU A 572 -7.97 31.06 1.95
N VAL A 573 -8.05 30.40 0.79
CA VAL A 573 -7.45 30.87 -0.46
C VAL A 573 -8.60 31.22 -1.40
N THR A 574 -8.57 32.44 -1.96
CA THR A 574 -9.64 32.92 -2.83
C THR A 574 -9.10 33.32 -4.21
N ILE A 575 -9.91 33.13 -5.23
CA ILE A 575 -9.68 33.62 -6.59
C ILE A 575 -10.88 34.47 -6.99
N ASP A 576 -10.63 35.72 -7.38
CA ASP A 576 -11.66 36.73 -7.65
C ASP A 576 -12.68 36.89 -6.50
N GLY A 577 -12.23 36.72 -5.26
CA GLY A 577 -13.05 36.78 -4.04
C GLY A 577 -13.84 35.50 -3.72
N ILE A 578 -13.80 34.45 -4.57
CA ILE A 578 -14.47 33.17 -4.36
C ILE A 578 -13.47 32.19 -3.74
N ASN A 579 -13.87 31.49 -2.67
CA ASN A 579 -13.04 30.47 -2.05
C ASN A 579 -12.78 29.33 -3.04
N ILE A 580 -11.51 28.92 -3.19
CA ILE A 580 -11.14 27.82 -4.11
C ILE A 580 -11.84 26.50 -3.78
N LYS A 581 -12.32 26.31 -2.54
CA LYS A 581 -13.09 25.13 -2.13
C LYS A 581 -14.45 25.06 -2.80
N ASP A 582 -14.99 26.20 -3.21
CA ASP A 582 -16.32 26.29 -3.83
C ASP A 582 -16.27 26.31 -5.36
N ILE A 583 -15.08 26.47 -5.95
CA ILE A 583 -14.87 26.52 -7.41
C ILE A 583 -14.84 25.10 -7.99
N ALA A 584 -15.49 24.90 -9.15
CA ALA A 584 -15.42 23.64 -9.89
C ALA A 584 -13.98 23.29 -10.28
N PHE A 585 -13.57 22.04 -10.05
CA PHE A 585 -12.20 21.58 -10.35
C PHE A 585 -11.81 21.78 -11.81
N ALA A 586 -12.76 21.54 -12.72
CA ALA A 586 -12.54 21.71 -14.16
C ALA A 586 -12.14 23.15 -14.50
N ASP A 587 -12.88 24.12 -13.94
CA ASP A 587 -12.63 25.55 -14.20
C ASP A 587 -11.35 26.03 -13.50
N LEU A 588 -11.09 25.59 -12.27
CA LEU A 588 -9.87 25.89 -11.55
C LEU A 588 -8.63 25.42 -12.33
N ARG A 589 -8.61 24.15 -12.73
CA ARG A 589 -7.47 23.53 -13.44
C ARG A 589 -7.30 24.04 -14.87
N LYS A 590 -8.37 24.45 -15.52
CA LYS A 590 -8.31 25.09 -16.85
C LYS A 590 -7.61 26.46 -16.78
N ASN A 591 -7.82 27.19 -15.68
CA ASN A 591 -7.37 28.57 -15.55
C ASN A 591 -6.03 28.73 -14.80
N ILE A 592 -5.50 27.66 -14.21
CA ILE A 592 -4.19 27.64 -13.52
C ILE A 592 -3.25 26.66 -14.22
N ALA A 593 -2.05 27.12 -14.57
CA ALA A 593 -0.98 26.24 -15.02
C ALA A 593 0.22 26.32 -14.08
N ILE A 594 0.93 25.20 -13.96
CA ILE A 594 2.16 25.10 -13.20
C ILE A 594 3.29 24.59 -14.11
N VAL A 595 4.41 25.28 -14.11
CA VAL A 595 5.67 24.82 -14.68
C VAL A 595 6.55 24.41 -13.52
N SER A 596 6.67 23.10 -13.28
CA SER A 596 7.40 22.53 -12.14
C SER A 596 8.90 22.46 -12.42
N GLN A 597 9.69 22.40 -11.35
CA GLN A 597 11.13 22.18 -11.35
C GLN A 597 11.48 20.83 -12.02
N GLU A 598 10.83 19.76 -11.60
CA GLU A 598 10.94 18.44 -12.21
C GLU A 598 9.84 18.26 -13.26
N THR A 599 10.26 18.24 -14.51
CA THR A 599 9.33 18.07 -15.65
C THR A 599 9.08 16.60 -15.90
N TYR A 600 7.82 16.18 -15.74
CA TYR A 600 7.38 14.83 -16.09
C TYR A 600 6.81 14.77 -17.51
N LEU A 601 7.30 13.80 -18.30
CA LEU A 601 6.80 13.51 -19.64
C LEU A 601 6.22 12.09 -19.65
N PHE A 602 5.00 11.97 -20.18
CA PHE A 602 4.34 10.68 -20.36
C PHE A 602 4.97 9.90 -21.53
N ILE A 603 4.92 8.58 -21.44
CA ILE A 603 5.28 7.71 -22.55
C ILE A 603 4.31 7.99 -23.70
N GLY A 604 4.85 8.44 -24.83
CA GLY A 604 4.09 8.85 -26.00
C GLY A 604 4.90 9.80 -26.89
N THR A 605 4.26 10.35 -27.91
CA THR A 605 4.92 11.29 -28.81
C THR A 605 5.15 12.66 -28.13
N ILE A 606 6.11 13.43 -28.61
CA ILE A 606 6.29 14.83 -28.17
C ILE A 606 5.00 15.62 -28.46
N TYR A 607 4.35 15.36 -29.58
CA TYR A 607 3.07 15.96 -29.94
C TYR A 607 2.01 15.72 -28.88
N ASP A 608 1.80 14.45 -28.48
CA ASP A 608 0.81 14.09 -27.45
C ASP A 608 1.15 14.71 -26.10
N ASN A 609 2.43 14.76 -25.77
CA ASN A 609 2.91 15.39 -24.54
C ASN A 609 2.60 16.89 -24.49
N ILE A 610 2.72 17.63 -25.60
CA ILE A 610 2.32 19.05 -25.64
C ILE A 610 0.82 19.18 -25.61
N LYS A 611 0.11 18.37 -26.40
CA LYS A 611 -1.35 18.40 -26.54
C LYS A 611 -2.09 17.98 -25.26
N TYR A 612 -1.39 17.33 -24.31
CA TYR A 612 -1.95 16.87 -23.04
C TYR A 612 -2.71 17.94 -22.24
N ALA A 613 -2.23 19.18 -22.28
CA ALA A 613 -2.87 20.31 -21.60
C ALA A 613 -4.22 20.74 -22.22
N LYS A 614 -4.40 20.54 -23.55
CA LYS A 614 -5.59 20.90 -24.31
C LYS A 614 -5.86 19.83 -25.38
N PRO A 615 -6.61 18.75 -25.05
CA PRO A 615 -6.83 17.63 -25.97
C PRO A 615 -7.49 18.00 -27.31
N ASP A 616 -8.29 19.07 -27.32
CA ASP A 616 -8.99 19.57 -28.53
C ASP A 616 -8.16 20.55 -29.36
N ALA A 617 -6.87 20.80 -28.98
CA ALA A 617 -6.01 21.72 -29.71
C ALA A 617 -5.77 21.27 -31.14
N THR A 618 -5.76 22.23 -32.06
CA THR A 618 -5.41 21.98 -33.45
C THR A 618 -3.92 21.75 -33.61
N HIS A 619 -3.51 21.15 -34.71
CA HIS A 619 -2.09 20.94 -35.05
C HIS A 619 -1.30 22.24 -35.05
N GLU A 620 -1.90 23.30 -35.60
CA GLU A 620 -1.30 24.63 -35.69
C GLU A 620 -1.11 25.27 -34.32
N GLU A 621 -2.05 25.10 -33.38
CA GLU A 621 -1.93 25.57 -32.00
C GLU A 621 -0.75 24.88 -31.29
N VAL A 622 -0.61 23.57 -31.43
CA VAL A 622 0.50 22.80 -30.85
C VAL A 622 1.85 23.27 -31.37
N ILE A 623 1.99 23.43 -32.70
CA ILE A 623 3.23 23.94 -33.30
C ILE A 623 3.50 25.38 -32.87
N ARG A 624 2.50 26.24 -32.78
CA ARG A 624 2.64 27.62 -32.30
C ARG A 624 3.17 27.64 -30.87
N ALA A 625 2.57 26.84 -29.97
CA ALA A 625 3.02 26.72 -28.58
C ALA A 625 4.47 26.21 -28.51
N ALA A 626 4.84 25.22 -29.32
CA ALA A 626 6.20 24.74 -29.40
C ALA A 626 7.21 25.78 -29.91
N LYS A 627 6.82 26.62 -30.86
CA LYS A 627 7.65 27.74 -31.34
C LYS A 627 7.82 28.79 -30.25
N MET A 628 6.75 29.17 -29.58
CA MET A 628 6.80 30.17 -28.50
C MET A 628 7.62 29.70 -27.29
N SER A 629 7.64 28.39 -26.99
CA SER A 629 8.48 27.82 -25.93
C SER A 629 9.93 27.57 -26.35
N GLY A 630 10.31 27.83 -27.60
CA GLY A 630 11.61 27.48 -28.17
C GLY A 630 11.84 25.96 -28.30
N ALA A 631 10.79 25.18 -28.26
CA ALA A 631 10.88 23.72 -28.41
C ALA A 631 10.95 23.26 -29.88
N HIS A 632 10.36 24.00 -30.80
CA HIS A 632 10.23 23.65 -32.22
C HIS A 632 11.57 23.26 -32.87
N ASP A 633 12.61 24.06 -32.66
CA ASP A 633 13.89 23.89 -33.35
C ASP A 633 14.62 22.62 -32.97
N PHE A 634 14.58 22.21 -31.71
CA PHE A 634 15.16 20.92 -31.32
C PHE A 634 14.27 19.74 -31.73
N ILE A 635 12.94 19.90 -31.67
CA ILE A 635 12.00 18.85 -32.10
C ILE A 635 12.25 18.51 -33.58
N MET A 636 12.41 19.52 -34.42
CA MET A 636 12.66 19.34 -35.86
C MET A 636 14.02 18.69 -36.18
N LYS A 637 14.95 18.65 -35.22
CA LYS A 637 16.24 17.95 -35.35
C LYS A 637 16.15 16.47 -35.00
N LEU A 638 15.07 16.04 -34.36
CA LEU A 638 14.85 14.62 -34.01
C LEU A 638 14.41 13.83 -35.26
N PRO A 639 14.75 12.53 -35.36
CA PRO A 639 14.47 11.69 -36.52
C PRO A 639 13.01 11.70 -36.97
N GLU A 640 12.09 11.68 -36.01
CA GLU A 640 10.62 11.62 -36.24
C GLU A 640 9.93 12.95 -35.86
N ALA A 641 10.71 14.01 -35.61
CA ALA A 641 10.21 15.32 -35.21
C ALA A 641 9.15 15.22 -34.08
N TYR A 642 7.96 15.75 -34.28
CA TYR A 642 6.86 15.70 -33.28
C TYR A 642 6.34 14.30 -32.98
N SER A 643 6.55 13.32 -33.89
CA SER A 643 6.15 11.92 -33.69
C SER A 643 7.17 11.12 -32.89
N THR A 644 8.31 11.71 -32.51
CA THR A 644 9.32 11.05 -31.68
C THR A 644 8.70 10.63 -30.35
N VAL A 645 8.81 9.32 -30.05
CA VAL A 645 8.31 8.74 -28.80
C VAL A 645 9.33 9.00 -27.68
N ILE A 646 8.85 9.54 -26.57
CA ILE A 646 9.62 9.90 -25.38
C ILE A 646 8.98 9.32 -24.12
N GLY A 647 9.66 9.38 -22.99
CA GLY A 647 9.11 9.00 -21.66
C GLY A 647 9.64 7.69 -21.09
N GLU A 648 10.35 6.87 -21.84
CA GLU A 648 10.96 5.65 -21.34
C GLU A 648 12.35 5.95 -20.74
N GLY A 649 12.38 6.18 -19.42
CA GLY A 649 13.61 6.37 -18.65
C GLY A 649 14.35 7.67 -18.95
N GLU A 650 13.67 8.72 -19.37
CA GLU A 650 14.21 10.07 -19.64
C GLU A 650 15.41 10.11 -20.61
N LYS A 651 15.60 9.06 -21.39
CA LYS A 651 16.83 8.86 -22.18
C LYS A 651 16.91 9.73 -23.44
N ASN A 652 15.78 10.30 -23.89
CA ASN A 652 15.70 10.90 -25.22
C ASN A 652 15.82 12.44 -25.24
N LEU A 653 15.54 13.14 -24.12
CA LEU A 653 15.59 14.61 -24.05
C LEU A 653 16.49 15.09 -22.91
N SER A 654 17.22 16.18 -23.14
CA SER A 654 17.97 16.90 -22.10
C SER A 654 17.01 17.58 -21.10
N GLY A 655 17.48 17.99 -19.92
CA GLY A 655 16.69 18.71 -18.93
C GLY A 655 16.04 19.97 -19.52
N GLY A 656 16.78 20.75 -20.28
CA GLY A 656 16.27 21.97 -20.91
C GLY A 656 15.26 21.72 -22.03
N GLU A 657 15.39 20.60 -22.79
CA GLU A 657 14.40 20.19 -23.80
C GLU A 657 13.10 19.76 -23.15
N ARG A 658 13.17 18.93 -22.08
CA ARG A 658 11.97 18.55 -21.30
C ARG A 658 11.23 19.78 -20.76
N GLN A 659 11.98 20.74 -20.25
CA GLN A 659 11.37 21.95 -19.69
C GLN A 659 10.69 22.81 -20.76
N ARG A 660 11.28 22.95 -21.96
CA ARG A 660 10.63 23.64 -23.08
C ARG A 660 9.33 22.96 -23.53
N VAL A 661 9.26 21.63 -23.47
CA VAL A 661 8.01 20.89 -23.70
C VAL A 661 6.97 21.20 -22.62
N SER A 662 7.37 21.29 -21.35
CA SER A 662 6.49 21.69 -20.25
C SER A 662 5.99 23.14 -20.41
N ILE A 663 6.85 24.04 -20.81
CA ILE A 663 6.46 25.43 -21.09
C ILE A 663 5.49 25.47 -22.29
N ALA A 664 5.70 24.64 -23.33
CA ALA A 664 4.77 24.52 -24.45
C ALA A 664 3.38 24.07 -24.00
N ARG A 665 3.30 23.14 -23.02
CA ARG A 665 2.02 22.73 -22.40
C ARG A 665 1.31 23.93 -21.75
N ALA A 666 2.04 24.72 -20.96
CA ALA A 666 1.50 25.88 -20.25
C ALA A 666 1.05 26.99 -21.27
N ILE A 667 1.80 27.20 -22.34
CA ILE A 667 1.43 28.15 -23.42
C ILE A 667 0.15 27.68 -24.13
N LEU A 668 0.05 26.38 -24.44
CA LEU A 668 -1.10 25.81 -25.13
C LEU A 668 -2.39 25.87 -24.29
N GLN A 669 -2.24 25.72 -22.98
CA GLN A 669 -3.35 25.83 -22.02
C GLN A 669 -3.89 27.25 -21.93
N ASP A 670 -3.03 28.28 -22.08
CA ASP A 670 -3.33 29.71 -21.98
C ASP A 670 -4.07 30.10 -20.68
N PRO A 671 -3.47 29.82 -19.49
CA PRO A 671 -4.12 30.03 -18.21
C PRO A 671 -4.19 31.52 -17.84
N LYS A 672 -5.07 31.90 -16.90
CA LYS A 672 -5.12 33.23 -16.30
C LYS A 672 -4.12 33.38 -15.14
N ILE A 673 -3.85 32.30 -14.43
CA ILE A 673 -2.91 32.24 -13.32
C ILE A 673 -1.80 31.26 -13.67
N LEU A 674 -0.54 31.72 -13.54
CA LEU A 674 0.64 30.94 -13.86
C LEU A 674 1.51 30.76 -12.62
N ILE A 675 1.95 29.53 -12.37
CA ILE A 675 2.89 29.22 -11.30
C ILE A 675 4.18 28.71 -11.93
N LEU A 676 5.31 29.36 -11.62
CA LEU A 676 6.64 29.01 -12.08
C LEU A 676 7.49 28.55 -10.88
N ASP A 677 7.73 27.24 -10.76
CA ASP A 677 8.55 26.67 -9.70
C ASP A 677 9.92 26.28 -10.25
N GLU A 678 10.94 27.11 -9.95
CA GLU A 678 12.34 26.93 -10.38
C GLU A 678 12.55 26.60 -11.87
N ALA A 679 11.83 27.25 -12.75
CA ALA A 679 11.81 26.93 -14.17
C ALA A 679 13.16 27.03 -14.91
N THR A 680 14.26 27.47 -14.27
CA THR A 680 15.59 27.67 -14.90
C THR A 680 16.75 27.01 -14.15
N ALA A 681 16.52 26.11 -13.21
CA ALA A 681 17.59 25.47 -12.44
C ALA A 681 18.41 24.46 -13.30
N ALA A 682 19.75 24.46 -13.14
CA ALA A 682 20.70 23.50 -13.72
C ALA A 682 20.81 23.46 -15.27
N MET A 683 20.76 24.63 -15.93
CA MET A 683 20.90 24.72 -17.41
C MET A 683 22.13 25.55 -17.83
N ASP A 684 22.56 25.34 -19.07
CA ASP A 684 23.57 26.20 -19.70
C ASP A 684 23.02 27.59 -19.99
N THR A 685 23.87 28.61 -19.99
CA THR A 685 23.49 30.03 -20.11
C THR A 685 22.71 30.35 -21.40
N GLN A 686 22.94 29.63 -22.50
CA GLN A 686 22.22 29.85 -23.75
C GLN A 686 20.78 29.32 -23.68
N THR A 687 20.59 28.12 -23.14
CA THR A 687 19.28 27.52 -22.92
C THR A 687 18.49 28.33 -21.90
N GLU A 688 19.12 28.83 -20.83
CA GLU A 688 18.49 29.69 -19.81
C GLU A 688 17.89 30.95 -20.44
N ARG A 689 18.63 31.65 -21.32
CA ARG A 689 18.12 32.85 -22.03
C ARG A 689 16.91 32.55 -22.91
N LEU A 690 16.93 31.44 -23.65
CA LEU A 690 15.81 31.03 -24.50
C LEU A 690 14.56 30.75 -23.66
N ILE A 691 14.73 30.06 -22.55
CA ILE A 691 13.63 29.76 -21.61
C ILE A 691 13.10 31.04 -20.98
N GLN A 692 13.99 31.96 -20.55
CA GLN A 692 13.57 33.24 -19.96
C GLN A 692 12.72 34.06 -20.92
N ASN A 693 13.14 34.19 -22.19
CA ASN A 693 12.35 34.88 -23.21
C ASN A 693 10.97 34.23 -23.43
N SER A 694 10.88 32.89 -23.35
CA SER A 694 9.63 32.17 -23.48
C SER A 694 8.72 32.38 -22.25
N LEU A 695 9.32 32.44 -21.05
CA LEU A 695 8.61 32.72 -19.82
C LEU A 695 8.10 34.16 -19.78
N ASP A 696 8.91 35.15 -20.20
CA ASP A 696 8.48 36.55 -20.28
C ASP A 696 7.32 36.73 -21.23
N ALA A 697 7.29 36.01 -22.34
CA ALA A 697 6.16 36.00 -23.25
C ALA A 697 4.90 35.32 -22.65
N LEU A 698 5.10 34.27 -21.84
CA LEU A 698 4.03 33.54 -21.20
C LEU A 698 3.39 34.31 -20.02
N THR A 699 4.17 35.08 -19.26
CA THR A 699 3.71 35.82 -18.08
C THR A 699 2.94 37.11 -18.42
N LYS A 700 3.05 37.58 -19.65
CA LYS A 700 2.39 38.82 -20.07
C LYS A 700 0.88 38.75 -19.89
N ASP A 701 0.30 39.74 -19.25
CA ASP A 701 -1.14 39.86 -18.95
C ASP A 701 -1.73 38.73 -18.11
N LYS A 702 -0.88 38.01 -17.34
CA LYS A 702 -1.30 36.90 -16.47
C LYS A 702 -0.89 37.18 -15.03
N THR A 703 -1.71 36.71 -14.10
CA THR A 703 -1.33 36.67 -12.69
C THR A 703 -0.27 35.60 -12.49
N THR A 704 0.93 35.99 -12.04
CA THR A 704 2.05 35.06 -12.01
C THR A 704 2.60 34.89 -10.60
N VAL A 705 2.84 33.67 -10.18
CA VAL A 705 3.56 33.32 -8.95
C VAL A 705 4.89 32.68 -9.34
N ILE A 706 6.00 33.31 -8.94
CA ILE A 706 7.36 32.82 -9.22
C ILE A 706 7.98 32.36 -7.93
N ILE A 707 8.29 31.06 -7.84
CA ILE A 707 9.11 30.47 -6.80
C ILE A 707 10.53 30.35 -7.36
N ALA A 708 11.46 31.14 -6.87
CA ALA A 708 12.80 31.15 -7.42
C ALA A 708 13.87 30.87 -6.36
N HIS A 709 14.84 30.06 -6.74
CA HIS A 709 16.13 29.91 -6.05
C HIS A 709 17.16 30.93 -6.55
N ARG A 710 16.98 31.47 -7.76
CA ARG A 710 17.82 32.54 -8.30
C ARG A 710 17.09 33.86 -8.17
N LEU A 711 17.60 34.75 -7.32
CA LEU A 711 16.96 36.04 -7.04
C LEU A 711 17.00 37.00 -8.25
N SER A 712 17.88 36.74 -9.26
CA SER A 712 17.88 37.46 -10.52
C SER A 712 16.57 37.39 -11.30
N THR A 713 15.86 36.28 -11.23
CA THR A 713 14.57 36.10 -11.92
C THR A 713 13.43 36.85 -11.25
N LEU A 714 13.62 37.32 -10.01
CA LEU A 714 12.62 38.03 -9.23
C LEU A 714 12.73 39.57 -9.32
N ARG A 715 13.73 40.09 -10.01
CA ARG A 715 13.90 41.57 -10.15
C ARG A 715 12.72 42.26 -10.82
N GLY A 716 12.03 41.56 -11.72
CA GLY A 716 10.85 42.04 -12.44
C GLY A 716 9.52 41.83 -11.74
N ALA A 717 9.49 41.18 -10.56
CA ALA A 717 8.27 40.95 -9.83
C ALA A 717 7.70 42.26 -9.23
N ASP A 718 6.37 42.44 -9.33
CA ASP A 718 5.67 43.58 -8.77
C ASP A 718 5.74 43.60 -7.22
N LYS A 719 5.68 42.42 -6.61
CA LYS A 719 5.75 42.23 -5.15
C LYS A 719 6.55 40.98 -4.83
N LEU A 720 7.32 41.02 -3.75
CA LEU A 720 8.03 39.88 -3.19
C LEU A 720 7.51 39.57 -1.79
N ILE A 721 7.43 38.31 -1.45
CA ILE A 721 7.20 37.83 -0.08
C ILE A 721 8.34 36.90 0.33
N VAL A 722 8.76 37.04 1.58
CA VAL A 722 9.76 36.13 2.18
C VAL A 722 9.06 35.19 3.11
N ILE A 723 9.31 33.90 2.93
CA ILE A 723 8.79 32.84 3.81
C ILE A 723 9.95 32.25 4.61
N GLU A 724 9.81 32.25 5.92
CA GLU A 724 10.74 31.68 6.88
C GLU A 724 9.97 30.99 7.99
N ASP A 725 10.30 29.72 8.26
CA ASP A 725 9.64 28.85 9.24
C ASP A 725 8.09 28.86 9.16
N GLY A 726 7.59 28.86 7.92
CA GLY A 726 6.16 28.84 7.64
C GLY A 726 5.44 30.19 7.81
N LYS A 727 6.13 31.26 8.18
CA LYS A 727 5.58 32.62 8.35
C LYS A 727 6.06 33.57 7.25
N MET A 728 5.40 34.69 7.13
CA MET A 728 5.74 35.75 6.18
C MET A 728 6.28 36.99 6.91
N PRO A 729 7.56 37.03 7.30
CA PRO A 729 8.15 38.12 8.03
C PRO A 729 8.32 39.39 7.19
N GLU A 730 8.51 39.29 5.86
CA GLU A 730 8.78 40.42 4.99
C GLU A 730 7.96 40.35 3.70
N SER A 731 7.47 41.50 3.26
CA SER A 731 6.89 41.72 1.95
C SER A 731 7.21 43.14 1.44
N GLY A 732 7.27 43.31 0.12
CA GLY A 732 7.56 44.59 -0.53
C GLY A 732 8.12 44.41 -1.93
N THR A 733 8.51 45.48 -2.58
CA THR A 733 9.24 45.44 -3.86
C THR A 733 10.70 45.03 -3.66
N HIS A 734 11.38 44.64 -4.73
CA HIS A 734 12.80 44.31 -4.70
C HIS A 734 13.66 45.37 -4.04
N ASN A 735 13.43 46.66 -4.40
CA ASN A 735 14.21 47.79 -3.87
C ASN A 735 13.90 48.08 -2.38
N GLU A 736 12.64 47.96 -1.98
CA GLU A 736 12.24 48.15 -0.58
C GLU A 736 12.86 47.09 0.34
N LEU A 737 12.86 45.82 -0.10
CA LEU A 737 13.44 44.73 0.67
C LEU A 737 14.98 44.78 0.74
N LEU A 738 15.63 45.23 -0.34
CA LEU A 738 17.09 45.46 -0.33
C LEU A 738 17.51 46.63 0.57
N ALA A 739 16.66 47.64 0.74
CA ALA A 739 16.95 48.79 1.61
C ALA A 739 16.98 48.41 3.10
N LYS A 740 16.37 47.29 3.50
CA LYS A 740 16.40 46.77 4.88
C LYS A 740 17.73 46.09 5.15
N LYS A 741 18.69 46.77 5.80
CA LYS A 741 20.07 46.29 6.03
C LYS A 741 20.16 44.94 6.72
N ASP A 742 19.27 44.67 7.69
CA ASP A 742 19.19 43.42 8.46
C ASP A 742 18.08 42.48 7.98
N GLY A 743 17.44 42.83 6.86
CA GLY A 743 16.35 42.05 6.29
C GLY A 743 16.80 40.67 5.80
N ILE A 744 15.90 39.68 5.91
CA ILE A 744 16.12 38.31 5.48
C ILE A 744 16.37 38.29 3.97
N TYR A 745 15.58 39.03 3.19
CA TYR A 745 15.77 39.14 1.75
C TYR A 745 17.16 39.68 1.38
N ASN A 746 17.61 40.78 2.05
CA ASN A 746 18.91 41.37 1.81
C ASN A 746 20.06 40.39 2.12
N LYS A 747 19.96 39.65 3.22
CA LYS A 747 20.94 38.62 3.58
C LYS A 747 21.02 37.50 2.51
N LEU A 748 19.86 36.96 2.06
CA LEU A 748 19.80 35.96 1.02
C LEU A 748 20.36 36.47 -0.31
N TYR A 749 20.07 37.71 -0.69
CA TYR A 749 20.56 38.34 -1.92
C TYR A 749 22.08 38.54 -1.89
N ARG A 750 22.64 38.99 -0.77
CA ARG A 750 24.09 39.14 -0.61
C ARG A 750 24.83 37.80 -0.68
N LEU A 751 24.34 36.81 0.04
CA LEU A 751 24.92 35.47 0.01
C LEU A 751 24.95 34.90 -1.43
N GLN A 752 23.90 35.13 -2.21
CA GLN A 752 23.86 34.70 -3.59
C GLN A 752 24.82 35.46 -4.50
N LEU A 753 24.96 36.78 -4.30
CA LEU A 753 25.95 37.57 -5.04
C LEU A 753 27.40 37.18 -4.70
N GLU A 754 27.68 36.92 -3.43
CA GLU A 754 29.01 36.43 -3.02
C GLU A 754 29.33 35.07 -3.63
N ALA A 755 28.34 34.15 -3.67
CA ALA A 755 28.49 32.85 -4.32
C ALA A 755 28.79 32.99 -5.84
N LEU A 756 28.11 33.92 -6.53
CA LEU A 756 28.33 34.19 -7.95
C LEU A 756 29.73 34.80 -8.21
N LYS A 757 30.17 35.74 -7.39
CA LYS A 757 31.52 36.34 -7.48
C LYS A 757 32.62 35.28 -7.27
N ASN A 758 32.42 34.36 -6.33
CA ASN A 758 33.38 33.29 -6.06
C ASN A 758 33.51 32.27 -7.22
N ILE A 759 32.51 32.20 -8.11
CA ILE A 759 32.50 31.34 -9.30
C ILE A 759 33.01 32.11 -10.56
N GLY A 760 33.39 33.40 -10.42
CA GLY A 760 33.92 34.17 -11.52
C GLY A 760 32.90 34.70 -12.52
N VAL A 761 31.63 34.78 -12.13
CA VAL A 761 30.57 35.41 -12.92
C VAL A 761 30.38 36.83 -12.36
N ASP A 762 30.93 37.84 -13.05
CA ASP A 762 30.63 39.26 -12.77
C ASP A 762 29.16 39.53 -13.07
N GLY A 763 28.42 40.03 -12.06
CA GLY A 763 26.96 40.17 -12.04
C GLY A 763 26.42 41.31 -12.92
#